data_491ee3eed95941b8e5b6a9aef153fe55
#
_entry.id   491ee3eed95941b8e5b6a9aef153fe55
#
_cell.length_a   1.000
_cell.length_b   1.000
_cell.length_c   1.000
_cell.angle_alpha   90.00
_cell.angle_beta   90.00
_cell.angle_gamma   90.00
#
_symmetry.space_group_name_H-M   'P 1'
#
loop_
_entity.id
_entity.type
_entity.pdbx_description
1 polymer ?
#
loop_
_entity_poly.entity_id
_entity_poly.type
_entity_poly.pdbx_seq_one_letter_code
_entity_poly.pdbx_strand_id
1 'polypeptide(L)'
;MKNSRVMWASFLAAGLAACGGGGGGNDSTTVTPTPTSLALSGTAAKGAAIAGATVEAKCASGSATATTDSGGVFSLSLATGALPCALKVPTGDGAFLYSAIGGSGAGSFTVNVSPLTQLIVARAIGVSPDTLFNEFATRVASITSASLSDALAAVKTTLAAAGIDLSNINPISDTLVVGNAHGLKIEALVTTLTDSSTSLAQLTETVAAASPVNTTTSTPATAPSGTPSLPAELLLKPAAANCAALRSGDYRVVQFESSPAGKYATSVVTLDATTLSVDNHDGGAPGKLIPVGTCRFTNENAAELVVSQAGVIAIRAKNDAGVYRNGIAFPEQTHSVAAMVGVWNSLGFERDSNTASTFHNEAATVTFGTDGKISAVTSCPDVKTCTDLTGTALPSITLSANTAGGFNLTNTTDNWVDRIFAYRAGGGELMLVDISGGGSFSLSTRQRTNPLPTVGVASRSFDVSVGSNLLSAGAIGESGNTIKTTDATTTPQAYTRSTFGYFNNGATFATWDQSLQANQPRAGYTLRPAQTGVPTSAAGVTTTTREFVALGMRGMGLSAVSIPFNNTFIVSVGQPGGPWLPPELISKPFAANCSALRSGRYRIVSLESSPTGRFATDTATLNATTLVAANSDGSTDTLVPNGNCRFTNAGGADIVVSAAGVLGIRSGGSGHARVGFPEQAHALADLAGTWNTLGFNTSVNGGPFAVDAATATIDAAGAVSAISYCADVATCVDVTGKTITHAVNTSGGFDRTSSDGWTDRVFAYEAGSGDMMLLNLDGSGHVGFWTQQRTNTLPTVGTRNRSWDFNVDPRLLTTLSESANAIASVDSIAGTAVRSRKTGSGASYSETVKLNNPRNGYNFRAAATATASDASTVNIREFTSLSMRGMGFSPLKYVGPTEQSLVISVNKP
;
A
#
# COMPACT_ATOMS: atom_id res chain seq x y z
N MET A 1 -22.31 -64.16 8.53
CA MET A 1 -21.71 -65.38 7.88
C MET A 1 -20.34 -65.00 7.32
N LYS A 2 -19.30 -65.58 7.88
CA LYS A 2 -18.00 -66.05 7.36
C LYS A 2 -17.20 -65.05 6.52
N ASN A 3 -16.13 -64.45 7.15
CA ASN A 3 -14.73 -64.88 7.11
C ASN A 3 -14.05 -64.71 5.73
N SER A 4 -12.97 -63.90 5.63
CA SER A 4 -11.62 -64.43 5.81
C SER A 4 -10.56 -63.31 5.81
N ARG A 5 -9.67 -63.41 6.77
CA ARG A 5 -8.38 -62.70 6.93
C ARG A 5 -7.37 -63.23 5.91
N VAL A 6 -6.42 -62.43 5.44
CA VAL A 6 -5.02 -62.86 5.31
C VAL A 6 -4.07 -61.72 5.64
N MET A 7 -3.29 -62.01 6.64
CA MET A 7 -2.15 -61.28 7.19
C MET A 7 -0.90 -61.89 6.51
N TRP A 8 0.09 -61.08 6.13
CA TRP A 8 1.48 -61.57 6.05
C TRP A 8 2.43 -60.51 6.60
N ALA A 9 3.23 -61.04 7.54
CA ALA A 9 4.24 -60.35 8.32
C ALA A 9 5.65 -60.61 7.76
N SER A 10 6.51 -59.67 8.01
CA SER A 10 7.93 -59.73 8.35
C SER A 10 8.85 -60.78 7.71
N PHE A 11 9.98 -60.31 7.15
CA PHE A 11 11.24 -61.01 7.34
C PHE A 11 12.39 -60.02 7.58
N LEU A 12 12.97 -60.20 8.78
CA LEU A 12 14.28 -59.77 9.23
C LEU A 12 15.24 -60.90 8.92
N ALA A 13 16.42 -60.65 8.32
CA ALA A 13 17.52 -61.60 8.28
C ALA A 13 18.84 -60.86 8.51
N ALA A 14 19.35 -61.03 9.70
CA ALA A 14 20.75 -60.76 10.04
C ALA A 14 21.58 -61.97 9.63
N GLY A 15 22.75 -61.76 9.01
CA GLY A 15 23.74 -62.81 8.71
C GLY A 15 25.15 -62.35 9.12
N LEU A 16 25.54 -62.80 10.32
CA LEU A 16 26.96 -62.84 10.69
C LEU A 16 27.61 -64.06 10.07
N ALA A 17 28.76 -63.88 9.47
CA ALA A 17 29.71 -64.96 9.30
C ALA A 17 31.12 -64.47 9.63
N ALA A 18 31.77 -65.20 10.49
CA ALA A 18 33.02 -64.86 11.10
C ALA A 18 34.20 -65.66 10.42
N CYS A 19 35.37 -65.09 10.61
CA CYS A 19 36.72 -65.73 10.77
C CYS A 19 37.40 -66.57 9.68
N GLY A 20 38.62 -66.10 9.40
CA GLY A 20 39.70 -66.93 8.86
C GLY A 20 40.97 -66.11 8.64
N GLY A 21 41.87 -66.17 9.50
CA GLY A 21 43.10 -65.49 9.75
C GLY A 21 44.21 -65.57 8.74
N GLY A 22 45.20 -64.72 8.94
CA GLY A 22 46.57 -64.96 8.50
C GLY A 22 47.35 -63.75 8.00
N GLY A 23 48.12 -63.13 8.82
CA GLY A 23 49.48 -62.67 8.51
C GLY A 23 49.73 -61.37 7.79
N GLY A 24 50.19 -60.38 8.54
CA GLY A 24 51.34 -59.56 8.24
C GLY A 24 51.29 -58.44 7.23
N GLY A 25 51.45 -57.21 7.70
CA GLY A 25 51.81 -56.08 6.88
C GLY A 25 51.24 -54.78 7.34
N ASN A 26 51.92 -54.02 8.20
CA ASN A 26 51.63 -52.61 8.46
C ASN A 26 51.75 -51.80 7.18
N ASP A 27 50.62 -51.23 6.71
CA ASP A 27 50.58 -49.96 6.00
C ASP A 27 49.23 -49.36 6.26
N SER A 28 49.17 -48.48 7.31
CA SER A 28 48.07 -47.56 7.52
C SER A 28 48.24 -46.43 6.52
N THR A 29 47.79 -46.60 5.29
CA THR A 29 47.41 -45.52 4.42
C THR A 29 46.10 -45.00 4.90
N THR A 30 46.14 -43.95 5.76
CA THR A 30 45.08 -43.01 5.94
C THR A 30 44.74 -42.47 4.55
N VAL A 31 43.66 -42.97 3.95
CA VAL A 31 43.07 -42.35 2.79
C VAL A 31 42.51 -41.00 3.31
N THR A 32 43.32 -39.95 3.23
CA THR A 32 42.85 -38.60 3.36
C THR A 32 41.81 -38.42 2.25
N PRO A 33 40.54 -38.12 2.57
CA PRO A 33 39.53 -37.85 1.55
C PRO A 33 40.05 -36.70 0.70
N THR A 34 40.19 -36.95 -0.60
CA THR A 34 40.56 -35.92 -1.57
C THR A 34 39.54 -34.79 -1.41
N PRO A 35 39.96 -33.55 -1.14
CA PRO A 35 39.04 -32.45 -1.00
C PRO A 35 38.24 -32.33 -2.30
N THR A 36 36.94 -32.55 -2.21
CA THR A 36 36.03 -32.43 -3.35
C THR A 36 35.84 -30.95 -3.63
N SER A 37 36.29 -30.45 -4.79
CA SER A 37 36.10 -29.07 -5.22
C SER A 37 34.70 -28.83 -5.76
N LEU A 38 34.13 -27.68 -5.45
CA LEU A 38 32.89 -27.20 -6.03
C LEU A 38 33.20 -26.15 -7.10
N ALA A 39 32.75 -26.35 -8.33
CA ALA A 39 32.86 -25.40 -9.43
C ALA A 39 31.46 -24.90 -9.83
N LEU A 40 31.28 -23.62 -9.87
CA LEU A 40 30.05 -22.94 -10.34
C LEU A 40 30.37 -22.10 -11.56
N SER A 41 29.66 -22.29 -12.66
CA SER A 41 29.81 -21.46 -13.86
C SER A 41 28.45 -21.00 -14.35
N GLY A 42 28.39 -19.90 -15.05
CA GLY A 42 27.11 -19.40 -15.58
C GLY A 42 27.27 -18.06 -16.28
N THR A 43 26.15 -17.47 -16.65
CA THR A 43 26.08 -16.14 -17.26
C THR A 43 25.23 -15.21 -16.39
N ALA A 44 25.70 -13.99 -16.18
CA ALA A 44 24.94 -12.90 -15.54
C ALA A 44 24.38 -11.96 -16.61
N ALA A 45 23.05 -11.77 -16.66
CA ALA A 45 22.40 -10.92 -17.65
C ALA A 45 21.11 -10.29 -17.13
N LYS A 46 20.83 -9.06 -17.58
CA LYS A 46 19.59 -8.29 -17.32
C LYS A 46 19.02 -7.77 -18.65
N GLY A 47 18.77 -8.68 -19.60
CA GLY A 47 18.50 -8.32 -21.00
C GLY A 47 19.81 -8.19 -21.81
N ALA A 48 20.76 -7.41 -21.34
CA ALA A 48 22.15 -7.39 -21.82
C ALA A 48 23.06 -8.15 -20.86
N ALA A 49 24.25 -8.56 -21.32
CA ALA A 49 25.29 -9.17 -20.50
C ALA A 49 25.74 -8.19 -19.41
N ILE A 50 25.93 -8.67 -18.20
CA ILE A 50 26.50 -7.88 -17.10
C ILE A 50 28.01 -8.13 -17.10
N ALA A 51 28.75 -7.29 -17.80
CA ALA A 51 30.18 -7.40 -17.97
C ALA A 51 30.99 -6.72 -16.86
N GLY A 52 32.14 -7.29 -16.49
CA GLY A 52 33.05 -6.70 -15.51
C GLY A 52 32.52 -6.65 -14.07
N ALA A 53 31.43 -7.32 -13.76
CA ALA A 53 30.80 -7.34 -12.46
C ALA A 53 31.34 -8.46 -11.57
N THR A 54 31.44 -8.21 -10.27
CA THR A 54 31.85 -9.23 -9.31
C THR A 54 30.67 -10.12 -8.95
N VAL A 55 30.76 -11.40 -9.26
CA VAL A 55 29.84 -12.44 -8.80
C VAL A 55 30.32 -12.92 -7.43
N GLU A 56 29.46 -12.81 -6.42
CA GLU A 56 29.71 -13.36 -5.09
C GLU A 56 28.90 -14.64 -4.90
N ALA A 57 29.52 -15.71 -4.42
CA ALA A 57 28.85 -16.94 -4.04
C ALA A 57 29.07 -17.25 -2.56
N LYS A 58 27.98 -17.56 -1.85
CA LYS A 58 27.97 -18.12 -0.50
C LYS A 58 27.40 -19.53 -0.58
N CYS A 59 28.14 -20.49 -0.08
CA CYS A 59 27.75 -21.91 -0.12
C CYS A 59 27.63 -22.48 1.30
N ALA A 60 27.01 -23.66 1.43
CA ALA A 60 26.92 -24.35 2.73
C ALA A 60 28.31 -24.60 3.34
N SER A 61 29.31 -24.78 2.49
CA SER A 61 30.72 -24.74 2.87
C SER A 61 31.46 -23.81 1.90
N GLY A 62 32.07 -22.76 2.43
CA GLY A 62 32.92 -21.83 1.69
C GLY A 62 32.16 -20.67 0.97
N SER A 63 32.96 -19.73 0.51
CA SER A 63 32.53 -18.63 -0.34
C SER A 63 33.61 -18.30 -1.37
N ALA A 64 33.22 -17.75 -2.52
CA ALA A 64 34.14 -17.35 -3.57
C ALA A 64 33.58 -16.16 -4.36
N THR A 65 34.49 -15.48 -5.08
CA THR A 65 34.13 -14.40 -6.02
C THR A 65 34.79 -14.63 -7.36
N ALA A 66 34.15 -14.17 -8.43
CA ALA A 66 34.70 -14.11 -9.78
C ALA A 66 34.22 -12.85 -10.48
N THR A 67 34.94 -12.42 -11.51
CA THR A 67 34.52 -11.30 -12.35
C THR A 67 33.92 -11.85 -13.65
N THR A 68 32.80 -11.29 -14.10
CA THR A 68 32.19 -11.64 -15.38
C THR A 68 33.03 -11.09 -16.55
N ASP A 69 33.10 -11.85 -17.63
CA ASP A 69 33.71 -11.39 -18.88
C ASP A 69 32.79 -10.44 -19.68
N SER A 70 33.17 -10.05 -20.88
CA SER A 70 32.39 -9.17 -21.77
C SER A 70 31.04 -9.77 -22.20
N GLY A 71 30.88 -11.09 -22.15
CA GLY A 71 29.63 -11.82 -22.39
C GLY A 71 28.79 -12.05 -21.14
N GLY A 72 29.26 -11.60 -19.97
CA GLY A 72 28.63 -11.84 -18.69
C GLY A 72 28.94 -13.22 -18.10
N VAL A 73 29.85 -13.99 -18.71
CA VAL A 73 30.18 -15.35 -18.25
C VAL A 73 31.13 -15.30 -17.06
N PHE A 74 30.90 -16.18 -16.09
CA PHE A 74 31.75 -16.32 -14.90
C PHE A 74 32.03 -17.76 -14.56
N SER A 75 33.10 -17.99 -13.84
CA SER A 75 33.47 -19.30 -13.29
C SER A 75 34.06 -19.10 -11.89
N LEU A 76 33.49 -19.80 -10.92
CA LEU A 76 33.89 -19.79 -9.50
C LEU A 76 34.37 -21.19 -9.13
N SER A 77 35.45 -21.29 -8.36
CA SER A 77 35.96 -22.55 -7.83
C SER A 77 36.22 -22.44 -6.33
N LEU A 78 35.69 -23.42 -5.58
CA LEU A 78 35.86 -23.54 -4.13
C LEU A 78 36.53 -24.90 -3.85
N ALA A 79 37.75 -24.87 -3.35
CA ALA A 79 38.52 -26.10 -3.09
C ALA A 79 37.86 -27.03 -2.08
N THR A 80 37.07 -26.49 -1.15
CA THR A 80 36.32 -27.26 -0.11
C THR A 80 34.87 -26.85 -0.05
N GLY A 81 34.27 -26.50 -1.21
CA GLY A 81 32.87 -26.02 -1.29
C GLY A 81 31.84 -27.14 -1.26
N ALA A 82 30.65 -26.83 -0.77
CA ALA A 82 29.48 -27.69 -0.80
C ALA A 82 28.19 -26.95 -1.04
N LEU A 83 27.26 -27.55 -1.82
CA LEU A 83 25.88 -27.06 -2.00
C LEU A 83 25.08 -27.15 -0.70
N PRO A 84 24.00 -26.37 -0.56
CA PRO A 84 23.48 -25.38 -1.51
C PRO A 84 24.30 -24.09 -1.53
N CYS A 85 24.12 -23.29 -2.60
CA CYS A 85 24.76 -21.97 -2.76
C CYS A 85 23.74 -20.90 -3.16
N ALA A 86 24.02 -19.65 -2.73
CA ALA A 86 23.39 -18.46 -3.24
C ALA A 86 24.43 -17.57 -3.93
N LEU A 87 24.04 -16.94 -5.04
CA LEU A 87 24.87 -16.06 -5.84
C LEU A 87 24.25 -14.66 -5.89
N LYS A 88 25.13 -13.63 -5.93
CA LYS A 88 24.78 -12.21 -6.02
C LYS A 88 25.67 -11.52 -7.04
N VAL A 89 25.07 -10.66 -7.89
CA VAL A 89 25.77 -9.89 -8.92
C VAL A 89 25.23 -8.46 -8.95
N PRO A 90 26.07 -7.41 -8.90
CA PRO A 90 25.62 -6.03 -9.10
C PRO A 90 25.25 -5.80 -10.58
N THR A 91 24.21 -5.00 -10.82
CA THR A 91 23.72 -4.68 -12.18
C THR A 91 24.26 -3.36 -12.74
N GLY A 92 25.12 -2.67 -12.00
CA GLY A 92 25.74 -1.39 -12.42
C GLY A 92 24.89 -0.16 -12.18
N ASP A 93 23.60 -0.34 -11.92
CA ASP A 93 22.63 0.73 -11.57
C ASP A 93 22.33 0.79 -10.05
N GLY A 94 23.18 0.16 -9.23
CA GLY A 94 23.03 0.09 -7.78
C GLY A 94 22.14 -1.04 -7.29
N ALA A 95 21.51 -1.80 -8.19
CA ALA A 95 20.74 -2.98 -7.85
C ALA A 95 21.58 -4.26 -7.96
N PHE A 96 21.03 -5.35 -7.44
CA PHE A 96 21.65 -6.67 -7.50
C PHE A 96 20.68 -7.68 -8.10
N LEU A 97 21.25 -8.70 -8.76
CA LEU A 97 20.54 -9.90 -9.16
C LEU A 97 21.04 -11.09 -8.35
N TYR A 98 20.13 -12.04 -8.15
CA TYR A 98 20.38 -13.20 -7.31
C TYR A 98 20.04 -14.49 -8.03
N SER A 99 20.75 -15.54 -7.65
CA SER A 99 20.46 -16.92 -8.05
C SER A 99 20.78 -17.87 -6.89
N ALA A 100 20.33 -19.09 -7.01
CA ALA A 100 20.66 -20.13 -6.04
C ALA A 100 20.67 -21.51 -6.72
N ILE A 101 21.42 -22.42 -6.13
CA ILE A 101 21.40 -23.84 -6.49
C ILE A 101 21.25 -24.66 -5.21
N GLY A 102 20.31 -25.59 -5.24
CA GLY A 102 20.04 -26.55 -4.16
C GLY A 102 20.83 -27.82 -4.34
N GLY A 103 20.77 -28.68 -3.34
CA GLY A 103 21.43 -29.96 -3.34
C GLY A 103 22.43 -30.14 -2.20
N SER A 104 23.33 -31.07 -2.32
CA SER A 104 24.39 -31.39 -1.33
C SER A 104 25.65 -31.85 -2.00
N GLY A 105 26.78 -31.70 -1.32
CA GLY A 105 28.10 -32.14 -1.81
C GLY A 105 28.77 -31.13 -2.74
N ALA A 106 29.79 -31.60 -3.43
CA ALA A 106 30.63 -30.86 -4.37
C ALA A 106 30.46 -31.40 -5.81
N GLY A 107 30.96 -30.65 -6.79
CA GLY A 107 30.86 -30.97 -8.20
C GLY A 107 30.91 -29.75 -9.08
N SER A 108 30.62 -29.92 -10.37
CA SER A 108 30.52 -28.80 -11.33
C SER A 108 29.08 -28.56 -11.73
N PHE A 109 28.62 -27.27 -11.58
CA PHE A 109 27.24 -26.93 -11.83
C PHE A 109 27.14 -25.60 -12.63
N THR A 110 26.12 -25.55 -13.48
CA THR A 110 25.75 -24.30 -14.15
C THR A 110 24.72 -23.54 -13.31
N VAL A 111 24.96 -22.24 -13.04
CA VAL A 111 24.09 -21.37 -12.25
C VAL A 111 24.08 -19.98 -12.87
N ASN A 112 23.12 -19.67 -13.71
CA ASN A 112 22.95 -18.32 -14.27
C ASN A 112 22.42 -17.35 -13.22
N VAL A 113 22.68 -16.05 -13.42
CA VAL A 113 22.14 -14.96 -12.59
C VAL A 113 21.39 -13.98 -13.48
N SER A 114 20.08 -13.88 -13.27
CA SER A 114 19.20 -13.08 -14.11
C SER A 114 17.93 -12.63 -13.36
N PRO A 115 17.12 -11.71 -13.90
CA PRO A 115 15.80 -11.40 -13.34
C PRO A 115 14.92 -12.64 -13.15
N LEU A 116 15.00 -13.62 -14.04
CA LEU A 116 14.23 -14.86 -13.93
C LEU A 116 14.69 -15.72 -12.74
N THR A 117 16.00 -15.84 -12.54
CA THR A 117 16.54 -16.62 -11.40
C THR A 117 16.23 -15.93 -10.07
N GLN A 118 16.24 -14.59 -10.04
CA GLN A 118 15.83 -13.83 -8.86
C GLN A 118 14.39 -14.13 -8.43
N LEU A 119 13.45 -14.16 -9.39
CA LEU A 119 12.05 -14.53 -9.11
C LEU A 119 11.93 -15.96 -8.58
N ILE A 120 12.69 -16.90 -9.13
CA ILE A 120 12.69 -18.30 -8.68
C ILE A 120 13.20 -18.39 -7.24
N VAL A 121 14.32 -17.72 -6.92
CA VAL A 121 14.86 -17.70 -5.56
C VAL A 121 13.86 -17.07 -4.59
N ALA A 122 13.32 -15.91 -4.92
CA ALA A 122 12.31 -15.24 -4.08
C ALA A 122 11.11 -16.15 -3.79
N ARG A 123 10.62 -16.84 -4.83
CA ARG A 123 9.50 -17.79 -4.74
C ARG A 123 9.84 -18.99 -3.85
N ALA A 124 11.08 -19.52 -3.96
CA ALA A 124 11.52 -20.70 -3.22
C ALA A 124 11.62 -20.45 -1.72
N ILE A 125 12.10 -19.26 -1.34
CA ILE A 125 12.44 -18.95 0.05
C ILE A 125 11.38 -18.11 0.78
N GLY A 126 10.42 -17.52 0.07
CA GLY A 126 9.34 -16.73 0.65
C GLY A 126 9.76 -15.37 1.21
N VAL A 127 10.97 -14.90 0.91
CA VAL A 127 11.50 -13.57 1.32
C VAL A 127 12.31 -12.95 0.17
N SER A 128 12.74 -11.71 0.33
CA SER A 128 13.66 -11.08 -0.62
C SER A 128 14.96 -11.89 -0.76
N PRO A 129 15.47 -12.13 -1.98
CA PRO A 129 16.76 -12.78 -2.19
C PRO A 129 17.94 -12.07 -1.53
N ASP A 130 17.86 -10.76 -1.33
CA ASP A 130 18.84 -10.00 -0.55
C ASP A 130 18.88 -10.45 0.91
N THR A 131 17.71 -10.66 1.52
CA THR A 131 17.60 -11.22 2.87
C THR A 131 18.24 -12.61 2.96
N LEU A 132 17.97 -13.48 1.95
CA LEU A 132 18.63 -14.77 1.90
C LEU A 132 20.14 -14.64 1.88
N PHE A 133 20.68 -13.79 1.01
CA PHE A 133 22.10 -13.65 0.83
C PHE A 133 22.79 -13.06 2.09
N ASN A 134 22.17 -12.10 2.75
CA ASN A 134 22.68 -11.47 3.96
C ASN A 134 22.58 -12.39 5.18
N GLU A 135 21.51 -13.16 5.30
CA GLU A 135 21.23 -14.11 6.39
C GLU A 135 21.52 -15.57 5.97
N PHE A 136 22.48 -15.79 5.06
CA PHE A 136 22.68 -17.07 4.40
C PHE A 136 22.83 -18.24 5.37
N ALA A 137 23.63 -18.08 6.42
CA ALA A 137 23.91 -19.15 7.38
C ALA A 137 22.65 -19.69 8.09
N THR A 138 21.66 -18.83 8.32
CA THR A 138 20.40 -19.21 8.97
C THR A 138 19.35 -19.70 7.99
N ARG A 139 19.46 -19.33 6.71
CA ARG A 139 18.47 -19.62 5.67
C ARG A 139 18.91 -20.68 4.64
N VAL A 140 20.15 -21.08 4.68
CA VAL A 140 20.72 -22.03 3.69
C VAL A 140 19.90 -23.33 3.57
N ALA A 141 19.30 -23.80 4.66
CA ALA A 141 18.46 -24.99 4.68
C ALA A 141 17.16 -24.88 3.85
N SER A 142 16.70 -23.66 3.54
CA SER A 142 15.53 -23.45 2.68
C SER A 142 15.84 -23.59 1.19
N ILE A 143 17.11 -23.57 0.81
CA ILE A 143 17.57 -23.74 -0.58
C ILE A 143 17.72 -25.22 -0.90
N THR A 144 16.63 -25.86 -1.28
CA THR A 144 16.65 -27.26 -1.70
C THR A 144 16.40 -27.40 -3.21
N SER A 145 16.79 -28.49 -3.82
CA SER A 145 16.47 -28.77 -5.23
C SER A 145 14.95 -28.82 -5.44
N ALA A 146 14.19 -29.35 -4.47
CA ALA A 146 12.73 -29.38 -4.52
C ALA A 146 12.12 -27.97 -4.44
N SER A 147 12.53 -27.14 -3.44
CA SER A 147 11.99 -25.78 -3.32
C SER A 147 12.24 -24.92 -4.56
N LEU A 148 13.42 -25.06 -5.17
CA LEU A 148 13.73 -24.34 -6.43
C LEU A 148 12.95 -24.88 -7.62
N SER A 149 12.69 -26.20 -7.70
CA SER A 149 11.88 -26.81 -8.75
C SER A 149 10.42 -26.37 -8.67
N ASP A 150 9.83 -26.38 -7.47
CA ASP A 150 8.46 -25.95 -7.24
C ASP A 150 8.31 -24.44 -7.52
N ALA A 151 9.28 -23.66 -7.11
CA ALA A 151 9.34 -22.23 -7.41
C ALA A 151 9.44 -21.94 -8.91
N LEU A 152 10.28 -22.69 -9.62
CA LEU A 152 10.39 -22.60 -11.08
C LEU A 152 9.05 -22.88 -11.76
N ALA A 153 8.32 -23.93 -11.35
CA ALA A 153 7.01 -24.26 -11.90
C ALA A 153 6.00 -23.12 -11.66
N ALA A 154 6.00 -22.57 -10.46
CA ALA A 154 5.14 -21.42 -10.12
C ALA A 154 5.47 -20.15 -10.91
N VAL A 155 6.76 -19.82 -11.06
CA VAL A 155 7.23 -18.68 -11.86
C VAL A 155 6.89 -18.86 -13.34
N LYS A 156 7.05 -20.06 -13.89
CA LYS A 156 6.62 -20.40 -15.26
C LYS A 156 5.14 -20.10 -15.46
N THR A 157 4.29 -20.54 -14.54
CA THR A 157 2.84 -20.29 -14.59
C THR A 157 2.52 -18.79 -14.55
N THR A 158 3.16 -18.06 -13.64
CA THR A 158 2.96 -16.60 -13.50
C THR A 158 3.36 -15.86 -14.77
N LEU A 159 4.52 -16.18 -15.34
CA LEU A 159 5.04 -15.49 -16.52
C LEU A 159 4.29 -15.90 -17.81
N ALA A 160 3.83 -17.14 -17.91
CA ALA A 160 2.99 -17.60 -19.03
C ALA A 160 1.67 -16.81 -19.09
N ALA A 161 1.05 -16.49 -17.95
CA ALA A 161 -0.13 -15.63 -17.87
C ALA A 161 0.14 -14.19 -18.38
N ALA A 162 1.40 -13.74 -18.35
CA ALA A 162 1.85 -12.47 -18.92
C ALA A 162 2.39 -12.60 -20.36
N GLY A 163 2.25 -13.75 -21.02
CA GLY A 163 2.73 -14.01 -22.37
C GLY A 163 4.21 -14.40 -22.48
N ILE A 164 4.90 -14.59 -21.35
CA ILE A 164 6.31 -15.00 -21.32
C ILE A 164 6.37 -16.51 -21.04
N ASP A 165 6.40 -17.31 -22.09
CA ASP A 165 6.46 -18.77 -21.98
C ASP A 165 7.89 -19.25 -21.69
N LEU A 166 8.07 -19.93 -20.55
CA LEU A 166 9.31 -20.60 -20.11
C LEU A 166 9.19 -22.13 -20.12
N SER A 167 8.21 -22.73 -20.81
CA SER A 167 7.92 -24.18 -20.74
C SER A 167 9.17 -25.04 -20.95
N ASN A 168 10.02 -24.65 -21.91
CA ASN A 168 11.22 -25.40 -22.34
C ASN A 168 12.52 -24.74 -21.81
N ILE A 169 12.47 -23.91 -20.79
CA ILE A 169 13.64 -23.22 -20.25
C ILE A 169 13.73 -23.42 -18.73
N ASN A 170 14.90 -23.83 -18.27
CA ASN A 170 15.28 -23.71 -16.86
C ASN A 170 16.25 -22.53 -16.70
N PRO A 171 15.78 -21.38 -16.19
CA PRO A 171 16.60 -20.18 -16.10
C PRO A 171 17.86 -20.33 -15.24
N ILE A 172 17.89 -21.29 -14.31
CA ILE A 172 19.05 -21.50 -13.44
C ILE A 172 20.18 -22.22 -14.20
N SER A 173 19.84 -23.25 -14.96
CA SER A 173 20.85 -24.19 -15.46
C SER A 173 21.03 -24.19 -16.98
N ASP A 174 20.04 -23.78 -17.76
CA ASP A 174 20.13 -23.80 -19.21
C ASP A 174 21.05 -22.71 -19.76
N THR A 175 21.69 -22.97 -20.88
CA THR A 175 22.62 -22.03 -21.52
C THR A 175 21.97 -20.66 -21.73
N LEU A 176 22.54 -19.66 -21.10
CA LEU A 176 22.14 -18.25 -21.23
C LEU A 176 23.15 -17.51 -22.07
N VAL A 177 22.71 -17.01 -23.23
CA VAL A 177 23.45 -16.11 -24.11
C VAL A 177 22.51 -15.00 -24.52
N VAL A 178 22.98 -13.76 -24.52
CA VAL A 178 22.18 -12.61 -24.98
C VAL A 178 21.73 -12.87 -26.43
N GLY A 179 20.42 -12.73 -26.67
CA GLY A 179 19.80 -12.97 -27.99
C GLY A 179 19.41 -14.43 -28.28
N ASN A 180 19.78 -15.43 -27.44
CA ASN A 180 19.22 -16.78 -27.62
C ASN A 180 17.80 -16.86 -27.02
N ALA A 181 17.13 -18.00 -27.17
CA ALA A 181 15.76 -18.20 -26.66
C ALA A 181 15.63 -17.85 -25.17
N HIS A 182 16.61 -18.18 -24.33
CA HIS A 182 16.63 -17.84 -22.91
C HIS A 182 16.82 -16.33 -22.70
N GLY A 183 17.81 -15.70 -23.35
CA GLY A 183 18.07 -14.28 -23.29
C GLY A 183 16.86 -13.43 -23.72
N LEU A 184 16.18 -13.83 -24.81
CA LEU A 184 14.96 -13.17 -25.31
C LEU A 184 13.81 -13.21 -24.26
N LYS A 185 13.73 -14.22 -23.41
CA LYS A 185 12.73 -14.25 -22.34
C LYS A 185 13.05 -13.28 -21.19
N ILE A 186 14.34 -13.06 -20.92
CA ILE A 186 14.77 -12.03 -19.96
C ILE A 186 14.43 -10.64 -20.52
N GLU A 187 14.72 -10.39 -21.80
CA GLU A 187 14.36 -9.14 -22.47
C GLU A 187 12.84 -8.89 -22.47
N ALA A 188 12.04 -9.92 -22.79
CA ALA A 188 10.60 -9.86 -22.72
C ALA A 188 10.09 -9.51 -21.31
N LEU A 189 10.68 -10.09 -20.26
CA LEU A 189 10.34 -9.76 -18.88
C LEU A 189 10.69 -8.30 -18.57
N VAL A 190 11.88 -7.84 -18.91
CA VAL A 190 12.32 -6.45 -18.67
C VAL A 190 11.42 -5.46 -19.42
N THR A 191 11.07 -5.75 -20.68
CA THR A 191 10.14 -4.94 -21.46
C THR A 191 8.75 -4.90 -20.82
N THR A 192 8.21 -6.06 -20.46
CA THR A 192 6.90 -6.16 -19.80
C THR A 192 6.85 -5.39 -18.47
N LEU A 193 7.92 -5.46 -17.68
CA LEU A 193 8.03 -4.67 -16.44
C LEU A 193 8.03 -3.18 -16.72
N THR A 194 8.73 -2.75 -17.76
CA THR A 194 8.76 -1.34 -18.20
C THR A 194 7.38 -0.87 -18.65
N ASP A 195 6.73 -1.62 -19.52
CA ASP A 195 5.40 -1.30 -20.07
C ASP A 195 4.32 -1.26 -18.98
N SER A 196 4.42 -2.14 -18.00
CA SER A 196 3.49 -2.17 -16.85
C SER A 196 3.84 -1.16 -15.75
N SER A 197 4.91 -0.38 -15.90
CA SER A 197 5.42 0.53 -14.86
C SER A 197 5.66 -0.19 -13.52
N THR A 198 6.12 -1.43 -13.59
CA THR A 198 6.40 -2.29 -12.43
C THR A 198 7.90 -2.55 -12.35
N SER A 199 8.47 -2.52 -11.16
CA SER A 199 9.89 -2.85 -10.97
C SER A 199 10.10 -4.35 -10.77
N LEU A 200 11.29 -4.83 -11.10
CA LEU A 200 11.69 -6.20 -10.74
C LEU A 200 11.63 -6.43 -9.23
N ALA A 201 11.96 -5.43 -8.41
CA ALA A 201 11.87 -5.52 -6.96
C ALA A 201 10.43 -5.75 -6.48
N GLN A 202 9.47 -4.97 -6.98
CA GLN A 202 8.03 -5.16 -6.69
C GLN A 202 7.55 -6.55 -7.07
N LEU A 203 7.89 -7.01 -8.28
CA LEU A 203 7.52 -8.34 -8.72
C LEU A 203 8.19 -9.43 -7.86
N THR A 204 9.45 -9.23 -7.47
CA THR A 204 10.20 -10.13 -6.58
C THR A 204 9.53 -10.25 -5.21
N GLU A 205 9.15 -9.13 -4.59
CA GLU A 205 8.44 -9.12 -3.30
C GLU A 205 7.08 -9.82 -3.38
N THR A 206 6.31 -9.56 -4.44
CA THR A 206 5.00 -10.21 -4.65
C THR A 206 5.15 -11.71 -4.86
N VAL A 207 6.12 -12.14 -5.66
CA VAL A 207 6.41 -13.55 -5.91
C VAL A 207 6.90 -14.25 -4.63
N ALA A 208 7.72 -13.59 -3.82
CA ALA A 208 8.14 -14.09 -2.51
C ALA A 208 6.96 -14.29 -1.56
N ALA A 209 6.10 -13.27 -1.44
CA ALA A 209 4.93 -13.32 -0.57
C ALA A 209 3.92 -14.42 -0.97
N ALA A 210 3.86 -14.77 -2.26
CA ALA A 210 2.99 -15.83 -2.77
C ALA A 210 3.50 -17.27 -2.49
N SER A 211 4.67 -17.45 -1.87
CA SER A 211 5.22 -18.77 -1.55
C SER A 211 4.33 -19.55 -0.58
N PRO A 212 4.11 -20.85 -0.77
CA PRO A 212 3.41 -21.66 0.22
C PRO A 212 4.22 -21.69 1.51
N VAL A 213 3.55 -21.45 2.64
CA VAL A 213 4.16 -21.64 3.96
C VAL A 213 4.42 -23.12 4.14
N ASN A 214 5.68 -23.54 4.13
CA ASN A 214 6.07 -24.91 4.43
C ASN A 214 5.82 -25.15 5.94
N THR A 215 4.87 -26.00 6.28
CA THR A 215 4.43 -26.28 7.66
C THR A 215 5.39 -27.19 8.45
N THR A 216 6.62 -27.35 8.03
CA THR A 216 7.64 -28.09 8.78
C THR A 216 8.66 -27.13 9.41
N THR A 217 8.39 -26.84 10.69
CA THR A 217 9.34 -26.40 11.73
C THR A 217 10.55 -25.56 11.30
N SER A 218 10.31 -24.32 10.94
CA SER A 218 11.21 -23.20 11.20
C SER A 218 10.38 -21.92 11.19
N THR A 219 10.60 -21.06 12.17
CA THR A 219 9.90 -19.80 12.34
C THR A 219 10.06 -18.97 11.05
N PRO A 220 9.01 -18.74 10.24
CA PRO A 220 9.14 -17.92 9.06
C PRO A 220 9.35 -16.47 9.49
N ALA A 221 10.37 -15.83 8.96
CA ALA A 221 10.38 -14.38 8.90
C ALA A 221 9.24 -13.99 7.93
N THR A 222 8.10 -13.72 8.46
CA THR A 222 6.90 -13.35 7.75
C THR A 222 7.08 -11.96 7.14
N ALA A 223 7.04 -11.89 5.79
CA ALA A 223 6.35 -10.74 5.20
C ALA A 223 4.98 -10.67 5.90
N PRO A 224 4.48 -9.50 6.31
CA PRO A 224 3.21 -9.42 7.04
C PRO A 224 2.12 -10.04 6.16
N SER A 225 1.79 -11.30 6.45
CA SER A 225 0.74 -12.03 5.78
C SER A 225 -0.55 -11.26 6.03
N GLY A 226 -1.17 -10.78 4.95
CA GLY A 226 -2.38 -9.99 5.03
C GLY A 226 -2.25 -8.54 4.54
N THR A 227 -1.08 -8.08 4.10
CA THR A 227 -0.97 -6.77 3.43
C THR A 227 -1.64 -6.86 2.06
N PRO A 228 -2.59 -5.95 1.74
CA PRO A 228 -3.25 -5.94 0.44
C PRO A 228 -2.25 -5.71 -0.68
N SER A 229 -2.23 -6.61 -1.67
CA SER A 229 -1.34 -6.49 -2.83
C SER A 229 -1.90 -7.23 -4.03
N LEU A 230 -1.51 -6.77 -5.23
CA LEU A 230 -1.86 -7.43 -6.48
C LEU A 230 -1.06 -8.73 -6.65
N PRO A 231 -1.67 -9.79 -7.21
CA PRO A 231 -0.93 -10.97 -7.63
C PRO A 231 0.05 -10.64 -8.77
N ALA A 232 1.11 -11.44 -8.86
CA ALA A 232 2.24 -11.16 -9.75
C ALA A 232 1.83 -11.04 -11.23
N GLU A 233 0.90 -11.87 -11.69
CA GLU A 233 0.38 -11.83 -13.05
C GLU A 233 -0.38 -10.55 -13.39
N LEU A 234 -1.02 -9.92 -12.40
CA LEU A 234 -1.69 -8.64 -12.59
C LEU A 234 -0.72 -7.46 -12.54
N LEU A 235 0.35 -7.55 -11.76
CA LEU A 235 1.40 -6.51 -11.76
C LEU A 235 2.01 -6.31 -13.14
N LEU A 236 2.03 -7.35 -13.96
CA LEU A 236 2.54 -7.31 -15.33
C LEU A 236 1.54 -6.76 -16.38
N LYS A 237 0.31 -6.44 -15.98
CA LYS A 237 -0.70 -5.82 -16.85
C LYS A 237 -0.64 -4.29 -16.74
N PRO A 238 -1.02 -3.55 -17.81
CA PRO A 238 -1.12 -2.10 -17.76
C PRO A 238 -2.01 -1.61 -16.62
N ALA A 239 -1.63 -0.49 -15.98
CA ALA A 239 -2.34 0.11 -14.86
C ALA A 239 -3.08 1.38 -15.25
N ALA A 240 -4.18 1.69 -14.55
CA ALA A 240 -4.82 2.97 -14.63
C ALA A 240 -3.92 4.08 -14.04
N ALA A 241 -3.87 5.24 -14.70
CA ALA A 241 -2.97 6.35 -14.32
C ALA A 241 -3.23 6.88 -12.90
N ASN A 242 -4.48 6.81 -12.42
CA ASN A 242 -4.87 7.27 -11.08
C ASN A 242 -5.02 6.12 -10.07
N CYS A 243 -4.78 4.86 -10.47
CA CYS A 243 -4.92 3.70 -9.59
C CYS A 243 -4.01 2.55 -10.02
N ALA A 244 -2.87 2.41 -9.39
CA ALA A 244 -1.94 1.32 -9.69
C ALA A 244 -2.52 -0.09 -9.42
N ALA A 245 -3.58 -0.18 -8.63
CA ALA A 245 -4.26 -1.43 -8.34
C ALA A 245 -5.31 -1.81 -9.39
N LEU A 246 -5.76 -0.89 -10.24
CA LEU A 246 -6.68 -1.19 -11.33
C LEU A 246 -5.88 -1.54 -12.59
N ARG A 247 -5.94 -2.80 -12.99
CA ARG A 247 -5.14 -3.36 -14.09
C ARG A 247 -6.03 -3.82 -15.25
N SER A 248 -5.49 -3.77 -16.47
CA SER A 248 -6.18 -4.32 -17.65
C SER A 248 -6.39 -5.83 -17.51
N GLY A 249 -7.54 -6.31 -17.97
CA GLY A 249 -7.89 -7.73 -17.97
C GLY A 249 -9.35 -7.99 -17.70
N ASP A 250 -9.69 -9.26 -17.54
CA ASP A 250 -11.06 -9.68 -17.26
C ASP A 250 -11.36 -9.58 -15.76
N TYR A 251 -12.52 -9.04 -15.46
CA TYR A 251 -13.04 -8.90 -14.11
C TYR A 251 -14.36 -9.63 -13.97
N ARG A 252 -14.48 -10.44 -12.92
CA ARG A 252 -15.74 -11.00 -12.48
C ARG A 252 -16.50 -9.93 -11.73
N VAL A 253 -17.69 -9.59 -12.19
CA VAL A 253 -18.64 -8.72 -11.51
C VAL A 253 -19.69 -9.59 -10.83
N VAL A 254 -19.95 -9.34 -9.55
CA VAL A 254 -20.99 -10.00 -8.76
C VAL A 254 -21.85 -8.91 -8.13
N GLN A 255 -23.13 -8.91 -8.46
CA GLN A 255 -24.09 -8.00 -7.86
C GLN A 255 -24.66 -8.64 -6.57
N PHE A 256 -24.97 -7.80 -5.58
CA PHE A 256 -25.52 -8.24 -4.30
C PHE A 256 -27.00 -8.70 -4.41
N GLU A 257 -27.63 -8.46 -5.52
CA GLU A 257 -28.96 -8.97 -5.83
C GLU A 257 -28.90 -10.05 -6.89
N SER A 258 -29.55 -11.17 -6.61
CA SER A 258 -29.90 -12.09 -7.67
C SER A 258 -31.19 -11.65 -8.34
N SER A 259 -31.32 -11.91 -9.63
CA SER A 259 -32.56 -11.75 -10.34
C SER A 259 -33.63 -12.64 -9.69
N PRO A 260 -34.91 -12.17 -9.55
CA PRO A 260 -36.03 -13.01 -9.08
C PRO A 260 -36.26 -14.26 -9.92
N ALA A 261 -35.62 -14.39 -11.08
CA ALA A 261 -35.77 -15.52 -11.99
C ALA A 261 -34.79 -16.67 -11.75
N GLY A 262 -34.14 -16.74 -10.59
CA GLY A 262 -33.15 -17.79 -10.27
C GLY A 262 -31.87 -17.74 -11.08
N LYS A 263 -31.55 -16.60 -11.69
CA LYS A 263 -30.30 -16.36 -12.39
C LYS A 263 -29.30 -15.68 -11.45
N TYR A 264 -28.09 -16.18 -11.48
CA TYR A 264 -27.00 -15.55 -10.73
C TYR A 264 -26.66 -14.18 -11.32
N ALA A 265 -26.65 -13.15 -10.50
CA ALA A 265 -26.33 -11.79 -10.91
C ALA A 265 -24.81 -11.62 -11.02
N THR A 266 -24.22 -12.25 -12.02
CA THR A 266 -22.78 -12.20 -12.29
C THR A 266 -22.48 -12.13 -13.79
N SER A 267 -21.43 -11.41 -14.15
CA SER A 267 -20.89 -11.28 -15.51
C SER A 267 -19.39 -11.20 -15.48
N VAL A 268 -18.76 -11.35 -16.63
CA VAL A 268 -17.35 -10.99 -16.86
C VAL A 268 -17.35 -9.74 -17.72
N VAL A 269 -16.46 -8.81 -17.40
CA VAL A 269 -16.21 -7.61 -18.19
C VAL A 269 -14.71 -7.53 -18.48
N THR A 270 -14.33 -7.00 -19.64
CA THR A 270 -12.92 -6.75 -19.95
C THR A 270 -12.61 -5.25 -19.77
N LEU A 271 -11.65 -4.95 -18.91
CA LEU A 271 -11.17 -3.60 -18.64
C LEU A 271 -9.87 -3.35 -19.41
N ASP A 272 -9.82 -2.24 -20.15
CA ASP A 272 -8.56 -1.60 -20.54
C ASP A 272 -8.26 -0.45 -19.55
N ALA A 273 -7.31 -0.67 -18.66
CA ALA A 273 -6.94 0.31 -17.65
C ALA A 273 -6.20 1.54 -18.20
N THR A 274 -5.65 1.44 -19.42
CA THR A 274 -4.94 2.55 -20.07
C THR A 274 -5.93 3.59 -20.60
N THR A 275 -7.00 3.13 -21.24
CA THR A 275 -8.06 3.98 -21.80
C THR A 275 -9.24 4.16 -20.84
N LEU A 276 -9.28 3.36 -19.77
CA LEU A 276 -10.39 3.26 -18.81
C LEU A 276 -11.71 2.81 -19.48
N SER A 277 -11.62 2.00 -20.54
CA SER A 277 -12.78 1.43 -21.20
C SER A 277 -13.13 0.07 -20.63
N VAL A 278 -14.43 -0.22 -20.53
CA VAL A 278 -14.99 -1.48 -20.00
C VAL A 278 -15.91 -2.09 -21.05
N ASP A 279 -15.54 -3.25 -21.56
CA ASP A 279 -16.38 -4.04 -22.44
C ASP A 279 -17.22 -5.05 -21.63
N ASN A 280 -18.52 -4.91 -21.71
CA ASN A 280 -19.47 -5.78 -21.00
C ASN A 280 -19.81 -7.07 -21.78
N HIS A 281 -19.26 -7.26 -22.97
CA HIS A 281 -19.54 -8.39 -23.87
C HIS A 281 -21.03 -8.53 -24.27
N ASP A 282 -21.78 -7.43 -24.21
CA ASP A 282 -23.20 -7.39 -24.59
C ASP A 282 -23.40 -6.94 -26.05
N GLY A 283 -22.31 -6.68 -26.78
CA GLY A 283 -22.29 -6.18 -28.15
C GLY A 283 -22.57 -4.68 -28.28
N GLY A 284 -22.69 -3.97 -27.16
CA GLY A 284 -22.79 -2.53 -27.10
C GLY A 284 -21.42 -1.84 -27.19
N ALA A 285 -21.41 -0.51 -27.22
CA ALA A 285 -20.15 0.25 -27.13
C ALA A 285 -19.55 0.10 -25.72
N PRO A 286 -18.20 -0.02 -25.58
CA PRO A 286 -17.56 -0.08 -24.28
C PRO A 286 -17.92 1.13 -23.41
N GLY A 287 -18.30 0.87 -22.17
CA GLY A 287 -18.48 1.90 -21.15
C GLY A 287 -17.14 2.56 -20.79
N LYS A 288 -17.18 3.76 -20.21
CA LYS A 288 -15.98 4.49 -19.81
C LYS A 288 -15.96 4.81 -18.33
N LEU A 289 -14.84 4.52 -17.66
CA LEU A 289 -14.60 4.94 -16.29
C LEU A 289 -14.00 6.35 -16.28
N ILE A 290 -14.54 7.20 -15.42
CA ILE A 290 -14.13 8.60 -15.24
C ILE A 290 -13.48 8.70 -13.86
N PRO A 291 -12.18 9.06 -13.77
CA PRO A 291 -11.52 9.23 -12.48
C PRO A 291 -12.12 10.39 -11.67
N VAL A 292 -12.48 10.13 -10.41
CA VAL A 292 -12.97 11.14 -9.46
C VAL A 292 -12.09 11.27 -8.20
N GLY A 293 -11.01 10.50 -8.14
CA GLY A 293 -10.02 10.50 -7.06
C GLY A 293 -9.05 9.32 -7.19
N THR A 294 -8.13 9.19 -6.23
CA THR A 294 -7.22 8.04 -6.19
C THR A 294 -8.01 6.75 -6.02
N CYS A 295 -7.88 5.84 -6.98
CA CYS A 295 -8.61 4.57 -7.00
C CYS A 295 -10.14 4.70 -6.85
N ARG A 296 -10.70 5.85 -7.24
CA ARG A 296 -12.14 6.11 -7.31
C ARG A 296 -12.53 6.51 -8.72
N PHE A 297 -13.64 5.96 -9.16
CA PHE A 297 -14.17 6.19 -10.51
C PHE A 297 -15.68 6.38 -10.47
N THR A 298 -16.18 7.03 -11.48
CA THR A 298 -17.59 7.03 -11.87
C THR A 298 -17.70 6.60 -13.32
N ASN A 299 -18.90 6.49 -13.84
CA ASN A 299 -19.17 6.30 -15.27
C ASN A 299 -20.28 7.24 -15.74
N GLU A 300 -20.62 7.18 -17.01
CA GLU A 300 -21.67 8.02 -17.64
C GLU A 300 -23.06 7.82 -16.99
N ASN A 301 -23.30 6.65 -16.38
CA ASN A 301 -24.55 6.30 -15.68
C ASN A 301 -24.47 6.62 -14.18
N ALA A 302 -23.52 7.44 -13.74
CA ALA A 302 -23.29 7.80 -12.35
C ALA A 302 -23.07 6.59 -11.41
N ALA A 303 -22.52 5.49 -11.91
CA ALA A 303 -21.98 4.44 -11.04
C ALA A 303 -20.79 4.97 -10.26
N GLU A 304 -20.61 4.49 -9.04
CA GLU A 304 -19.47 4.81 -8.19
C GLU A 304 -18.67 3.54 -7.96
N LEU A 305 -17.35 3.60 -8.19
CA LEU A 305 -16.45 2.47 -8.06
C LEU A 305 -15.28 2.87 -7.16
N VAL A 306 -14.92 1.98 -6.25
CA VAL A 306 -13.76 2.15 -5.35
C VAL A 306 -12.91 0.88 -5.44
N VAL A 307 -11.62 1.04 -5.71
CA VAL A 307 -10.68 -0.06 -5.93
C VAL A 307 -9.77 -0.22 -4.72
N SER A 308 -9.66 -1.44 -4.18
CA SER A 308 -8.73 -1.79 -3.12
C SER A 308 -7.30 -1.94 -3.65
N GLN A 309 -6.31 -2.00 -2.75
CA GLN A 309 -4.90 -2.22 -3.13
C GLN A 309 -4.66 -3.58 -3.80
N ALA A 310 -5.54 -4.55 -3.58
CA ALA A 310 -5.50 -5.86 -4.24
C ALA A 310 -6.32 -5.93 -5.54
N GLY A 311 -6.81 -4.80 -6.06
CA GLY A 311 -7.56 -4.76 -7.31
C GLY A 311 -9.03 -5.18 -7.19
N VAL A 312 -9.54 -5.39 -5.98
CA VAL A 312 -10.95 -5.66 -5.75
C VAL A 312 -11.74 -4.36 -5.77
N ILE A 313 -12.86 -4.34 -6.48
CA ILE A 313 -13.67 -3.14 -6.74
C ILE A 313 -15.00 -3.28 -6.01
N ALA A 314 -15.36 -2.33 -5.16
CA ALA A 314 -16.73 -2.18 -4.70
C ALA A 314 -17.47 -1.23 -5.63
N ILE A 315 -18.70 -1.60 -5.99
CA ILE A 315 -19.49 -0.95 -7.02
C ILE A 315 -20.85 -0.55 -6.44
N ARG A 316 -21.27 0.68 -6.75
CA ARG A 316 -22.62 1.17 -6.59
C ARG A 316 -23.10 1.72 -7.93
N ALA A 317 -24.01 1.06 -8.59
CA ALA A 317 -24.48 1.43 -9.92
C ALA A 317 -26.00 1.58 -9.94
N LYS A 318 -26.53 2.33 -10.90
CA LYS A 318 -27.95 2.38 -11.18
C LYS A 318 -28.30 1.37 -12.28
N ASN A 319 -29.43 0.69 -12.12
CA ASN A 319 -30.04 -0.05 -13.21
C ASN A 319 -30.89 0.88 -14.11
N ASP A 320 -31.43 0.34 -15.19
CA ASP A 320 -32.26 1.08 -16.14
C ASP A 320 -33.52 1.71 -15.53
N ALA A 321 -34.01 1.15 -14.42
CA ALA A 321 -35.12 1.71 -13.65
C ALA A 321 -34.69 2.83 -12.68
N GLY A 322 -33.43 3.23 -12.70
CA GLY A 322 -32.87 4.26 -11.80
C GLY A 322 -32.63 3.80 -10.35
N VAL A 323 -32.80 2.51 -10.07
CA VAL A 323 -32.57 1.93 -8.74
C VAL A 323 -31.11 1.58 -8.57
N TYR A 324 -30.51 1.97 -7.43
CA TYR A 324 -29.13 1.63 -7.14
C TYR A 324 -28.94 0.15 -6.82
N ARG A 325 -27.89 -0.41 -7.36
CA ARG A 325 -27.43 -1.78 -7.16
C ARG A 325 -26.00 -1.75 -6.65
N ASN A 326 -25.72 -2.53 -5.66
CA ASN A 326 -24.39 -2.72 -5.13
C ASN A 326 -23.81 -4.03 -5.63
N GLY A 327 -22.49 -4.06 -5.73
CA GLY A 327 -21.77 -5.23 -6.19
C GLY A 327 -20.29 -5.16 -5.82
N ILE A 328 -19.61 -6.22 -6.18
CA ILE A 328 -18.15 -6.34 -6.08
C ILE A 328 -17.62 -6.85 -7.42
N ALA A 329 -16.45 -6.39 -7.81
CA ALA A 329 -15.73 -6.97 -8.92
C ALA A 329 -14.27 -7.25 -8.53
N PHE A 330 -13.70 -8.24 -9.13
CA PHE A 330 -12.31 -8.65 -8.92
C PHE A 330 -11.77 -9.31 -10.18
N PRO A 331 -10.43 -9.27 -10.39
CA PRO A 331 -9.82 -9.92 -11.54
C PRO A 331 -10.20 -11.39 -11.62
N GLU A 332 -10.63 -11.83 -12.80
CA GLU A 332 -11.01 -13.23 -13.02
C GLU A 332 -9.79 -14.12 -12.90
N GLN A 333 -9.90 -15.19 -12.12
CA GLN A 333 -8.85 -16.18 -11.92
C GLN A 333 -9.42 -17.59 -11.95
N THR A 334 -8.63 -18.53 -12.44
CA THR A 334 -8.97 -19.95 -12.40
C THR A 334 -8.25 -20.63 -11.24
N HIS A 335 -9.01 -21.36 -10.43
CA HIS A 335 -8.50 -22.11 -9.29
C HIS A 335 -8.94 -23.55 -9.34
N SER A 336 -8.16 -24.45 -8.73
CA SER A 336 -8.55 -25.85 -8.54
C SER A 336 -9.40 -26.01 -7.27
N VAL A 337 -10.21 -27.07 -7.20
CA VAL A 337 -10.93 -27.45 -5.97
C VAL A 337 -9.96 -27.65 -4.80
N ALA A 338 -8.77 -28.18 -5.06
CA ALA A 338 -7.73 -28.36 -4.05
C ALA A 338 -7.29 -27.04 -3.39
N ALA A 339 -7.38 -25.91 -4.10
CA ALA A 339 -7.09 -24.58 -3.51
C ALA A 339 -8.12 -24.17 -2.46
N MET A 340 -9.29 -24.76 -2.45
CA MET A 340 -10.40 -24.46 -1.50
C MET A 340 -10.30 -25.24 -0.20
N VAL A 341 -9.53 -26.33 -0.15
CA VAL A 341 -9.39 -27.22 1.03
C VAL A 341 -9.05 -26.44 2.29
N GLY A 342 -9.77 -26.66 3.39
CA GLY A 342 -9.53 -26.09 4.72
C GLY A 342 -10.75 -25.35 5.28
N VAL A 343 -10.53 -24.64 6.39
CA VAL A 343 -11.58 -23.97 7.15
C VAL A 343 -11.74 -22.53 6.71
N TRP A 344 -12.98 -22.12 6.47
CA TRP A 344 -13.34 -20.80 5.96
C TRP A 344 -14.37 -20.13 6.87
N ASN A 345 -14.17 -18.87 7.18
CA ASN A 345 -15.18 -18.00 7.77
C ASN A 345 -15.91 -17.25 6.66
N SER A 346 -17.21 -17.18 6.77
CA SER A 346 -18.09 -16.48 5.84
C SER A 346 -18.95 -15.45 6.57
N LEU A 347 -19.11 -14.27 5.98
CA LEU A 347 -20.03 -13.24 6.44
C LEU A 347 -20.81 -12.70 5.26
N GLY A 348 -22.12 -12.68 5.37
CA GLY A 348 -22.99 -12.29 4.28
C GLY A 348 -24.40 -12.00 4.73
N PHE A 349 -25.31 -12.14 3.81
CA PHE A 349 -26.74 -12.06 4.05
C PHE A 349 -27.49 -13.09 3.22
N GLU A 350 -28.60 -13.55 3.76
CA GLU A 350 -29.53 -14.45 3.12
C GLU A 350 -30.91 -13.79 3.00
N ARG A 351 -31.55 -13.97 1.85
CA ARG A 351 -32.92 -13.51 1.63
C ARG A 351 -33.90 -14.33 2.46
N ASP A 352 -34.88 -13.66 3.08
CA ASP A 352 -35.90 -14.34 3.91
C ASP A 352 -36.79 -15.29 3.11
N SER A 353 -36.92 -15.08 1.80
CA SER A 353 -37.48 -16.00 0.84
C SER A 353 -37.13 -15.63 -0.58
N ASN A 354 -37.24 -16.53 -1.55
CA ASN A 354 -36.93 -16.29 -2.96
C ASN A 354 -37.71 -15.13 -3.61
N THR A 355 -38.76 -14.63 -2.95
CA THR A 355 -39.60 -13.50 -3.42
C THR A 355 -39.54 -12.30 -2.50
N ALA A 356 -38.90 -12.41 -1.32
CA ALA A 356 -38.83 -11.32 -0.35
C ALA A 356 -37.85 -10.23 -0.81
N SER A 357 -38.19 -8.98 -0.52
CA SER A 357 -37.22 -7.85 -0.60
C SER A 357 -36.40 -7.69 0.67
N THR A 358 -36.72 -8.44 1.75
CA THR A 358 -36.03 -8.43 3.04
C THR A 358 -34.99 -9.55 3.11
N PHE A 359 -33.96 -9.34 3.90
CA PHE A 359 -32.92 -10.30 4.15
C PHE A 359 -32.43 -10.17 5.61
N HIS A 360 -31.76 -11.18 6.10
CA HIS A 360 -31.06 -11.18 7.36
C HIS A 360 -29.56 -11.44 7.15
N ASN A 361 -28.75 -10.93 8.05
CA ASN A 361 -27.31 -11.16 8.03
C ASN A 361 -26.98 -12.52 8.61
N GLU A 362 -26.01 -13.18 8.02
CA GLU A 362 -25.60 -14.53 8.41
C GLU A 362 -24.07 -14.63 8.46
N ALA A 363 -23.57 -15.47 9.35
CA ALA A 363 -22.18 -15.88 9.37
C ALA A 363 -22.08 -17.41 9.41
N ALA A 364 -21.06 -17.95 8.82
CA ALA A 364 -20.79 -19.37 8.85
C ALA A 364 -19.29 -19.68 8.97
N THR A 365 -18.98 -20.85 9.42
CA THR A 365 -17.67 -21.46 9.26
C THR A 365 -17.83 -22.77 8.54
N VAL A 366 -17.15 -22.96 7.42
CA VAL A 366 -17.29 -24.11 6.53
C VAL A 366 -15.94 -24.78 6.36
N THR A 367 -15.87 -26.09 6.41
CA THR A 367 -14.66 -26.86 6.14
C THR A 367 -14.82 -27.66 4.84
N PHE A 368 -13.99 -27.31 3.84
CA PHE A 368 -13.88 -28.09 2.61
C PHE A 368 -12.81 -29.17 2.74
N GLY A 369 -13.19 -30.41 2.41
CA GLY A 369 -12.29 -31.54 2.34
C GLY A 369 -11.51 -31.62 1.01
N THR A 370 -10.54 -32.52 0.96
CA THR A 370 -9.70 -32.73 -0.25
C THR A 370 -10.48 -33.28 -1.44
N ASP A 371 -11.64 -33.87 -1.19
CA ASP A 371 -12.58 -34.38 -2.20
C ASP A 371 -13.61 -33.34 -2.67
N GLY A 372 -13.50 -32.10 -2.23
CA GLY A 372 -14.41 -30.99 -2.52
C GLY A 372 -15.72 -31.05 -1.72
N LYS A 373 -15.87 -31.98 -0.78
CA LYS A 373 -17.06 -32.05 0.06
C LYS A 373 -16.92 -31.18 1.30
N ILE A 374 -18.05 -30.70 1.79
CA ILE A 374 -18.10 -30.04 3.07
C ILE A 374 -18.08 -31.11 4.17
N SER A 375 -17.10 -30.99 5.07
CA SER A 375 -16.90 -31.94 6.19
C SER A 375 -17.37 -31.41 7.54
N ALA A 376 -17.52 -30.07 7.66
CA ALA A 376 -18.04 -29.42 8.87
C ALA A 376 -18.68 -28.08 8.51
N VAL A 377 -19.74 -27.72 9.18
CA VAL A 377 -20.42 -26.44 9.09
C VAL A 377 -20.80 -25.99 10.49
N THR A 378 -20.50 -24.74 10.82
CA THR A 378 -21.08 -24.01 11.95
C THR A 378 -21.87 -22.85 11.36
N SER A 379 -23.17 -22.84 11.51
CA SER A 379 -24.05 -21.77 11.03
C SER A 379 -24.41 -20.83 12.18
N CYS A 380 -24.44 -19.54 11.88
CA CYS A 380 -24.76 -18.47 12.84
C CYS A 380 -25.77 -17.50 12.22
N PRO A 381 -27.06 -17.83 12.22
CA PRO A 381 -28.10 -17.03 11.54
C PRO A 381 -28.24 -15.59 12.09
N ASP A 382 -27.89 -15.38 13.35
CA ASP A 382 -27.86 -14.05 13.98
C ASP A 382 -26.46 -13.45 14.10
N VAL A 383 -25.49 -14.07 13.41
CA VAL A 383 -24.05 -13.75 13.42
C VAL A 383 -23.33 -14.13 14.71
N LYS A 384 -24.03 -14.27 15.83
CA LYS A 384 -23.47 -14.56 17.17
C LYS A 384 -23.76 -15.95 17.70
N THR A 385 -25.02 -16.34 17.65
CA THR A 385 -25.48 -17.64 18.15
C THR A 385 -25.22 -18.67 17.08
N CYS A 386 -24.24 -19.52 17.34
CA CYS A 386 -23.76 -20.46 16.35
C CYS A 386 -24.15 -21.87 16.72
N THR A 387 -24.62 -22.64 15.75
CA THR A 387 -24.91 -24.06 15.86
C THR A 387 -23.90 -24.86 15.06
N ASP A 388 -23.24 -25.77 15.72
CA ASP A 388 -22.33 -26.70 15.05
C ASP A 388 -23.16 -27.87 14.49
N LEU A 389 -23.12 -27.99 13.17
CA LEU A 389 -23.82 -29.05 12.43
C LEU A 389 -22.93 -30.28 12.22
N THR A 390 -21.69 -30.27 12.74
CA THR A 390 -20.76 -31.39 12.63
C THR A 390 -21.35 -32.62 13.36
N GLY A 391 -21.48 -33.74 12.63
CA GLY A 391 -22.02 -35.00 13.21
C GLY A 391 -23.53 -35.21 13.07
N THR A 392 -24.32 -34.21 12.70
CA THR A 392 -25.62 -34.41 12.09
C THR A 392 -25.44 -34.83 10.62
N ALA A 393 -26.43 -35.39 9.96
CA ALA A 393 -26.33 -35.69 8.56
C ALA A 393 -26.13 -34.37 7.79
N LEU A 394 -24.84 -33.94 7.65
CA LEU A 394 -24.53 -32.86 6.78
C LEU A 394 -25.13 -33.17 5.41
N PRO A 395 -25.90 -32.24 4.83
CA PRO A 395 -26.39 -32.44 3.49
C PRO A 395 -25.23 -32.75 2.56
N SER A 396 -25.45 -33.57 1.55
CA SER A 396 -24.41 -33.93 0.58
C SER A 396 -24.05 -32.73 -0.28
N ILE A 397 -23.19 -31.83 0.27
CA ILE A 397 -22.78 -30.60 -0.39
C ILE A 397 -21.40 -30.82 -1.01
N THR A 398 -21.27 -30.56 -2.29
CA THR A 398 -20.05 -30.77 -3.06
C THR A 398 -19.68 -29.53 -3.86
N LEU A 399 -18.38 -29.24 -3.92
CA LEU A 399 -17.79 -28.20 -4.75
C LEU A 399 -17.25 -28.79 -6.04
N SER A 400 -17.66 -28.28 -7.19
CA SER A 400 -17.18 -28.70 -8.50
C SER A 400 -16.84 -27.49 -9.37
N ALA A 401 -15.83 -27.60 -10.24
CA ALA A 401 -15.49 -26.51 -11.16
C ALA A 401 -16.63 -26.25 -12.15
N ASN A 402 -16.84 -24.98 -12.50
CA ASN A 402 -17.82 -24.55 -13.47
C ASN A 402 -17.14 -24.01 -14.73
N THR A 403 -17.62 -24.40 -15.90
CA THR A 403 -17.06 -23.99 -17.20
C THR A 403 -17.21 -22.48 -17.48
N ALA A 404 -18.20 -21.83 -16.86
CA ALA A 404 -18.38 -20.36 -16.93
C ALA A 404 -17.59 -19.60 -15.87
N GLY A 405 -16.53 -20.19 -15.32
CA GLY A 405 -15.67 -19.64 -14.26
C GLY A 405 -16.18 -20.00 -12.85
N GLY A 406 -15.25 -20.02 -11.88
CA GLY A 406 -15.57 -20.37 -10.50
C GLY A 406 -16.03 -21.82 -10.31
N PHE A 407 -16.89 -22.01 -9.31
CA PHE A 407 -17.35 -23.33 -8.88
C PHE A 407 -18.87 -23.34 -8.70
N ASN A 408 -19.45 -24.53 -8.78
CA ASN A 408 -20.78 -24.84 -8.26
C ASN A 408 -20.62 -25.47 -6.88
N LEU A 409 -21.37 -24.95 -5.90
CA LEU A 409 -21.60 -25.60 -4.62
C LEU A 409 -22.99 -26.23 -4.69
N THR A 410 -23.05 -27.55 -4.78
CA THR A 410 -24.29 -28.28 -5.02
C THR A 410 -24.69 -29.05 -3.77
N ASN A 411 -25.91 -28.84 -3.30
CA ASN A 411 -26.56 -29.65 -2.27
C ASN A 411 -27.54 -30.59 -2.97
N THR A 412 -27.22 -31.90 -2.95
CA THR A 412 -28.05 -32.91 -3.59
C THR A 412 -29.24 -33.37 -2.72
N THR A 413 -29.23 -33.03 -1.42
CA THR A 413 -30.32 -33.36 -0.50
C THR A 413 -31.49 -32.39 -0.65
N ASP A 414 -31.18 -31.08 -0.69
CA ASP A 414 -32.19 -30.01 -0.74
C ASP A 414 -32.33 -29.42 -2.15
N ASN A 415 -31.57 -29.97 -3.12
CA ASN A 415 -31.61 -29.62 -4.53
C ASN A 415 -31.40 -28.15 -4.86
N TRP A 416 -30.35 -27.55 -4.26
CA TRP A 416 -29.94 -26.20 -4.60
C TRP A 416 -28.49 -26.17 -5.11
N VAL A 417 -28.18 -25.12 -5.87
CA VAL A 417 -26.84 -24.88 -6.39
C VAL A 417 -26.50 -23.40 -6.16
N ASP A 418 -25.33 -23.15 -5.55
CA ASP A 418 -24.76 -21.82 -5.43
C ASP A 418 -23.52 -21.69 -6.33
N ARG A 419 -23.10 -20.47 -6.58
CA ARG A 419 -21.91 -20.15 -7.35
C ARG A 419 -20.87 -19.54 -6.46
N ILE A 420 -19.68 -20.14 -6.45
CA ILE A 420 -18.53 -19.63 -5.71
C ILE A 420 -17.48 -19.17 -6.68
N PHE A 421 -16.97 -17.96 -6.50
CA PHE A 421 -15.85 -17.40 -7.20
C PHE A 421 -14.70 -17.19 -6.23
N ALA A 422 -13.46 -17.39 -6.69
CA ALA A 422 -12.28 -17.25 -5.86
C ALA A 422 -11.31 -16.24 -6.48
N TYR A 423 -10.74 -15.41 -5.62
CA TYR A 423 -9.69 -14.46 -5.98
C TYR A 423 -8.52 -14.59 -5.02
N ARG A 424 -7.30 -14.70 -5.58
CA ARG A 424 -6.06 -14.79 -4.81
C ARG A 424 -5.30 -13.47 -4.91
N ALA A 425 -5.04 -12.84 -3.77
CA ALA A 425 -4.18 -11.66 -3.70
C ALA A 425 -2.69 -12.00 -3.82
N GLY A 426 -1.86 -11.00 -4.02
CA GLY A 426 -0.41 -11.14 -4.16
C GLY A 426 0.29 -11.77 -2.96
N GLY A 427 -0.25 -11.58 -1.74
CA GLY A 427 0.21 -12.25 -0.53
C GLY A 427 -0.20 -13.73 -0.41
N GLY A 428 -0.81 -14.32 -1.44
CA GLY A 428 -1.25 -15.71 -1.47
C GLY A 428 -2.58 -15.96 -0.75
N GLU A 429 -3.16 -14.96 -0.12
CA GLU A 429 -4.46 -15.08 0.56
C GLU A 429 -5.59 -15.21 -0.48
N LEU A 430 -6.56 -16.05 -0.17
CA LEU A 430 -7.74 -16.31 -1.01
C LEU A 430 -8.99 -15.69 -0.38
N MET A 431 -9.80 -15.05 -1.20
CA MET A 431 -11.17 -14.64 -0.91
C MET A 431 -12.12 -15.48 -1.74
N LEU A 432 -13.24 -15.90 -1.15
CA LEU A 432 -14.35 -16.49 -1.88
C LEU A 432 -15.53 -15.53 -1.87
N VAL A 433 -16.24 -15.48 -2.98
CA VAL A 433 -17.49 -14.78 -3.16
C VAL A 433 -18.55 -15.80 -3.51
N ASP A 434 -19.55 -15.95 -2.66
CA ASP A 434 -20.64 -16.90 -2.83
C ASP A 434 -21.93 -16.18 -3.13
N ILE A 435 -22.67 -16.69 -4.12
CA ILE A 435 -24.01 -16.20 -4.48
C ILE A 435 -24.96 -17.36 -4.73
N SER A 436 -26.14 -17.25 -4.16
CA SER A 436 -27.20 -18.21 -4.41
C SER A 436 -28.18 -17.75 -5.49
N GLY A 437 -28.87 -18.68 -6.13
CA GLY A 437 -29.99 -18.39 -7.01
C GLY A 437 -31.21 -17.77 -6.25
N GLY A 438 -31.25 -17.91 -4.94
CA GLY A 438 -32.26 -17.33 -4.05
C GLY A 438 -31.98 -15.89 -3.62
N GLY A 439 -30.79 -15.35 -3.87
CA GLY A 439 -30.42 -13.96 -3.53
C GLY A 439 -29.54 -13.80 -2.31
N SER A 440 -28.92 -14.87 -1.82
CA SER A 440 -27.88 -14.78 -0.79
C SER A 440 -26.57 -14.35 -1.38
N PHE A 441 -25.79 -13.62 -0.59
CA PHE A 441 -24.45 -13.18 -0.92
C PHE A 441 -23.55 -13.31 0.30
N SER A 442 -22.35 -13.85 0.14
CA SER A 442 -21.38 -13.88 1.20
C SER A 442 -19.94 -13.71 0.71
N LEU A 443 -19.10 -13.19 1.60
CA LEU A 443 -17.67 -13.10 1.44
C LEU A 443 -17.00 -14.03 2.45
N SER A 444 -16.05 -14.84 1.98
CA SER A 444 -15.36 -15.81 2.83
C SER A 444 -13.84 -15.64 2.75
N THR A 445 -13.18 -15.88 3.86
CA THR A 445 -11.72 -15.92 3.99
C THR A 445 -11.31 -17.11 4.86
N ARG A 446 -10.06 -17.55 4.72
CA ARG A 446 -9.51 -18.62 5.57
C ARG A 446 -9.65 -18.27 7.04
N GLN A 447 -10.14 -19.24 7.85
CA GLN A 447 -10.20 -19.05 9.29
C GLN A 447 -8.78 -18.94 9.87
N ARG A 448 -8.51 -17.83 10.54
CA ARG A 448 -7.26 -17.58 11.26
C ARG A 448 -7.53 -16.63 12.42
N THR A 449 -6.71 -16.69 13.44
CA THR A 449 -6.74 -15.73 14.54
C THR A 449 -6.23 -14.37 14.04
N ASN A 450 -6.99 -13.31 14.31
CA ASN A 450 -6.56 -11.94 14.03
C ASN A 450 -5.61 -11.47 15.14
N PRO A 451 -4.42 -10.96 14.80
CA PRO A 451 -3.58 -10.28 15.79
C PRO A 451 -4.26 -8.98 16.25
N LEU A 452 -3.92 -8.52 17.44
CA LEU A 452 -4.33 -7.19 17.86
C LEU A 452 -3.72 -6.14 16.93
N PRO A 453 -4.46 -5.07 16.57
CA PRO A 453 -3.93 -4.03 15.73
C PRO A 453 -2.88 -3.20 16.47
N THR A 454 -1.95 -2.58 15.73
CA THR A 454 -0.91 -1.73 16.30
C THR A 454 -1.49 -0.36 16.70
N VAL A 455 -1.20 0.09 17.91
CA VAL A 455 -1.60 1.41 18.42
C VAL A 455 -1.03 2.53 17.52
N GLY A 456 -1.82 3.56 17.27
CA GLY A 456 -1.47 4.70 16.42
C GLY A 456 -1.65 4.46 14.91
N VAL A 457 -2.00 3.24 14.49
CA VAL A 457 -2.30 2.98 13.07
C VAL A 457 -3.66 3.57 12.75
N ALA A 458 -3.68 4.44 11.74
CA ALA A 458 -4.89 5.00 11.15
C ALA A 458 -5.25 4.26 9.87
N SER A 459 -6.54 4.08 9.63
CA SER A 459 -7.08 3.49 8.41
C SER A 459 -8.30 4.27 7.94
N ARG A 460 -8.50 4.32 6.63
CA ARG A 460 -9.70 4.85 5.99
C ARG A 460 -10.30 3.82 5.07
N SER A 461 -11.61 3.90 4.93
CA SER A 461 -12.35 3.03 4.03
C SER A 461 -13.50 3.78 3.37
N PHE A 462 -13.87 3.28 2.20
CA PHE A 462 -15.14 3.60 1.56
C PHE A 462 -16.09 2.44 1.77
N ASP A 463 -17.28 2.77 2.26
CA ASP A 463 -18.25 1.81 2.73
C ASP A 463 -19.45 1.75 1.77
N VAL A 464 -19.59 0.62 1.08
CA VAL A 464 -20.75 0.32 0.25
C VAL A 464 -21.74 -0.47 1.09
N SER A 465 -22.86 0.15 1.46
CA SER A 465 -23.85 -0.42 2.37
C SER A 465 -25.11 -0.88 1.65
N VAL A 466 -25.64 -2.01 2.10
CA VAL A 466 -26.94 -2.55 1.72
C VAL A 466 -27.81 -2.57 2.99
N GLY A 467 -28.91 -1.85 2.99
CA GLY A 467 -29.87 -1.87 4.09
C GLY A 467 -30.81 -3.06 4.01
N SER A 468 -31.69 -3.21 5.00
CA SER A 468 -32.67 -4.29 5.08
C SER A 468 -33.61 -4.41 3.88
N ASN A 469 -33.65 -3.39 3.04
CA ASN A 469 -34.22 -3.43 1.72
C ASN A 469 -33.09 -3.31 0.70
N LEU A 470 -32.83 -4.36 -0.07
CA LEU A 470 -31.78 -4.42 -1.09
C LEU A 470 -31.83 -3.26 -2.12
N LEU A 471 -32.98 -2.60 -2.21
CA LEU A 471 -33.22 -1.46 -3.09
C LEU A 471 -32.73 -0.12 -2.52
N SER A 472 -32.33 -0.06 -1.26
CA SER A 472 -31.90 1.17 -0.57
C SER A 472 -30.39 1.26 -0.42
N ALA A 473 -29.68 1.27 -1.55
CA ALA A 473 -28.25 1.56 -1.51
C ALA A 473 -28.02 3.06 -1.29
N GLY A 474 -27.58 3.44 -0.11
CA GLY A 474 -27.11 4.79 0.19
C GLY A 474 -25.91 5.19 -0.67
N ALA A 475 -25.51 6.47 -0.63
CA ALA A 475 -24.23 6.90 -1.21
C ALA A 475 -23.06 6.12 -0.57
N ILE A 476 -21.94 5.98 -1.30
CA ILE A 476 -20.74 5.41 -0.73
C ILE A 476 -20.33 6.28 0.47
N GLY A 477 -20.34 5.67 1.65
CA GLY A 477 -19.90 6.29 2.89
C GLY A 477 -18.38 6.34 2.96
N GLU A 478 -17.86 7.26 3.74
CA GLU A 478 -16.45 7.31 4.10
C GLU A 478 -16.32 7.17 5.61
N SER A 479 -15.48 6.28 6.05
CA SER A 479 -15.17 6.09 7.46
C SER A 479 -13.68 6.00 7.68
N GLY A 480 -13.25 6.29 8.90
CA GLY A 480 -11.85 6.15 9.27
C GLY A 480 -11.72 5.79 10.74
N ASN A 481 -10.61 5.15 11.05
CA ASN A 481 -10.33 4.63 12.38
C ASN A 481 -8.88 4.90 12.75
N THR A 482 -8.64 5.22 14.01
CA THR A 482 -7.29 5.27 14.60
C THR A 482 -7.27 4.38 15.84
N ILE A 483 -6.34 3.46 15.93
CA ILE A 483 -6.21 2.56 17.06
C ILE A 483 -5.64 3.33 18.25
N LYS A 484 -6.37 3.35 19.36
CA LYS A 484 -5.99 4.07 20.59
C LYS A 484 -5.26 3.19 21.58
N THR A 485 -5.81 2.03 21.89
CA THR A 485 -5.23 1.10 22.87
C THR A 485 -5.45 -0.34 22.43
N THR A 486 -4.60 -1.23 22.90
CA THR A 486 -4.76 -2.68 22.75
C THR A 486 -4.57 -3.34 24.11
N ASP A 487 -5.38 -4.35 24.40
CA ASP A 487 -5.28 -5.15 25.64
C ASP A 487 -5.24 -6.64 25.28
N ALA A 488 -4.05 -7.19 25.35
CA ALA A 488 -3.79 -8.61 25.11
C ALA A 488 -4.09 -9.49 26.33
N THR A 489 -4.30 -8.87 27.51
CA THR A 489 -4.48 -9.59 28.77
C THR A 489 -5.94 -9.97 29.04
N THR A 490 -6.88 -9.27 28.40
CA THR A 490 -8.30 -9.57 28.51
C THR A 490 -8.69 -10.82 27.72
N THR A 491 -9.73 -11.49 28.15
CA THR A 491 -10.35 -12.61 27.43
C THR A 491 -11.84 -12.29 27.27
N PRO A 492 -12.31 -11.97 26.06
CA PRO A 492 -11.56 -11.88 24.78
C PRO A 492 -10.61 -10.69 24.71
N GLN A 493 -9.54 -10.83 23.90
CA GLN A 493 -8.61 -9.72 23.61
C GLN A 493 -9.35 -8.52 23.02
N ALA A 494 -9.08 -7.35 23.56
CA ALA A 494 -9.81 -6.12 23.20
C ALA A 494 -8.87 -5.01 22.72
N TYR A 495 -9.45 -4.07 22.02
CA TYR A 495 -8.79 -2.82 21.63
C TYR A 495 -9.80 -1.69 21.51
N THR A 496 -9.33 -0.47 21.67
CA THR A 496 -10.15 0.70 21.42
C THR A 496 -9.66 1.43 20.16
N ARG A 497 -10.58 2.01 19.44
CA ARG A 497 -10.29 2.86 18.31
C ARG A 497 -11.14 4.12 18.34
N SER A 498 -10.59 5.22 17.91
CA SER A 498 -11.36 6.40 17.53
C SER A 498 -11.87 6.20 16.11
N THR A 499 -13.16 6.34 15.91
CA THR A 499 -13.81 6.21 14.61
C THR A 499 -14.42 7.54 14.25
N PHE A 500 -14.21 7.98 13.02
CA PHE A 500 -15.01 9.05 12.43
C PHE A 500 -15.97 8.49 11.41
N GLY A 501 -17.12 9.11 11.27
CA GLY A 501 -18.15 8.69 10.33
C GLY A 501 -19.46 9.41 10.57
N TYR A 502 -20.47 8.97 9.85
CA TYR A 502 -21.82 9.50 10.00
C TYR A 502 -22.60 8.68 11.03
N PHE A 503 -23.37 9.36 11.86
CA PHE A 503 -24.38 8.74 12.71
C PHE A 503 -25.73 9.45 12.56
N ASN A 504 -26.80 8.89 13.13
CA ASN A 504 -28.18 9.33 12.90
C ASN A 504 -28.55 9.34 11.41
N ASN A 505 -28.31 8.23 10.71
CA ASN A 505 -28.61 8.03 9.30
C ASN A 505 -27.98 9.10 8.36
N GLY A 506 -26.78 9.53 8.68
CA GLY A 506 -26.02 10.52 7.88
C GLY A 506 -26.33 11.97 8.21
N ALA A 507 -27.20 12.23 9.20
CA ALA A 507 -27.58 13.61 9.55
C ALA A 507 -26.48 14.35 10.32
N THR A 508 -25.60 13.64 11.02
CA THR A 508 -24.55 14.25 11.85
C THR A 508 -23.23 13.50 11.67
N PHE A 509 -22.19 14.24 11.40
CA PHE A 509 -20.82 13.75 11.37
C PHE A 509 -20.16 13.93 12.75
N ALA A 510 -19.49 12.91 13.23
CA ALA A 510 -18.74 12.99 14.46
C ALA A 510 -17.60 11.99 14.54
N THR A 511 -16.70 12.20 15.50
CA THR A 511 -15.76 11.21 15.97
C THR A 511 -16.20 10.67 17.32
N TRP A 512 -15.97 9.40 17.57
CA TRP A 512 -16.26 8.74 18.83
C TRP A 512 -15.32 7.56 19.05
N ASP A 513 -15.05 7.26 20.30
CA ASP A 513 -14.25 6.10 20.67
C ASP A 513 -15.16 4.87 20.84
N GLN A 514 -14.67 3.73 20.44
CA GLN A 514 -15.39 2.46 20.54
C GLN A 514 -14.45 1.32 20.93
N SER A 515 -14.99 0.39 21.72
CA SER A 515 -14.30 -0.82 22.13
C SER A 515 -14.68 -1.98 21.23
N LEU A 516 -13.70 -2.78 20.85
CA LEU A 516 -13.85 -3.92 19.96
C LEU A 516 -13.16 -5.13 20.59
N GLN A 517 -13.66 -6.30 20.26
CA GLN A 517 -13.15 -7.60 20.69
C GLN A 517 -12.61 -8.35 19.46
N ALA A 518 -11.32 -8.70 19.50
CA ALA A 518 -10.71 -9.49 18.45
C ALA A 518 -11.09 -10.96 18.60
N ASN A 519 -11.23 -11.66 17.48
CA ASN A 519 -11.56 -13.08 17.41
C ASN A 519 -12.90 -13.43 18.08
N GLN A 520 -13.86 -12.52 18.00
CA GLN A 520 -15.22 -12.71 18.49
C GLN A 520 -16.24 -12.45 17.37
N PRO A 521 -17.32 -13.22 17.30
CA PRO A 521 -17.69 -14.37 18.16
C PRO A 521 -16.80 -15.60 17.99
N ARG A 522 -15.96 -15.64 16.95
CA ARG A 522 -15.04 -16.74 16.63
C ARG A 522 -13.70 -16.23 16.08
N ALA A 523 -12.69 -17.10 16.04
CA ALA A 523 -11.39 -16.77 15.46
C ALA A 523 -11.55 -16.15 14.06
N GLY A 524 -10.91 -15.01 13.82
CA GLY A 524 -10.92 -14.29 12.54
C GLY A 524 -11.97 -13.19 12.42
N TYR A 525 -12.98 -13.16 13.30
CA TYR A 525 -13.96 -12.08 13.33
C TYR A 525 -13.56 -10.98 14.32
N THR A 526 -14.18 -9.84 14.18
CA THR A 526 -14.09 -8.73 15.13
C THR A 526 -15.49 -8.32 15.53
N LEU A 527 -15.78 -8.33 16.82
CA LEU A 527 -17.06 -7.92 17.39
C LEU A 527 -16.94 -6.53 18.02
N ARG A 528 -17.85 -5.65 17.71
CA ARG A 528 -18.15 -4.47 18.51
C ARG A 528 -19.48 -4.68 19.23
N PRO A 529 -19.47 -4.86 20.55
CA PRO A 529 -20.71 -4.89 21.32
C PRO A 529 -21.50 -3.56 21.19
N ALA A 530 -22.78 -3.59 21.41
CA ALA A 530 -23.57 -2.36 21.53
C ALA A 530 -23.07 -1.55 22.75
N GLN A 531 -22.87 -0.25 22.55
CA GLN A 531 -22.36 0.65 23.59
C GLN A 531 -23.29 1.87 23.67
N THR A 532 -23.66 2.26 24.89
CA THR A 532 -24.54 3.41 25.16
C THR A 532 -23.74 4.52 25.79
N GLY A 533 -24.18 5.78 25.58
CA GLY A 533 -23.57 6.94 26.20
C GLY A 533 -22.14 7.23 25.69
N VAL A 534 -21.80 6.78 24.48
CA VAL A 534 -20.47 7.02 23.90
C VAL A 534 -20.34 8.50 23.56
N PRO A 535 -19.39 9.26 24.17
CA PRO A 535 -19.16 10.66 23.86
C PRO A 535 -18.76 10.82 22.39
N THR A 536 -19.24 11.90 21.80
CA THR A 536 -18.89 12.28 20.44
C THR A 536 -18.10 13.59 20.42
N SER A 537 -17.42 13.89 19.35
CA SER A 537 -16.73 15.18 19.17
C SER A 537 -17.69 16.38 19.09
N ALA A 538 -18.99 16.15 18.87
CA ALA A 538 -20.01 17.19 18.96
C ALA A 538 -20.24 17.50 20.44
N ALA A 539 -20.03 18.75 20.87
CA ALA A 539 -20.11 19.15 22.28
C ALA A 539 -21.45 18.75 22.93
N GLY A 540 -21.37 17.95 23.98
CA GLY A 540 -22.53 17.49 24.77
C GLY A 540 -23.38 16.40 24.11
N VAL A 541 -22.95 15.86 22.98
CA VAL A 541 -23.66 14.78 22.31
C VAL A 541 -23.06 13.43 22.67
N THR A 542 -23.92 12.49 23.06
CA THR A 542 -23.59 11.09 23.21
C THR A 542 -24.37 10.27 22.20
N THR A 543 -23.80 9.17 21.75
CA THR A 543 -24.45 8.25 20.83
C THR A 543 -24.56 6.84 21.41
N THR A 544 -25.49 6.08 20.89
CA THR A 544 -25.52 4.63 21.10
C THR A 544 -24.96 3.97 19.84
N THR A 545 -23.83 3.31 19.98
CA THR A 545 -23.26 2.53 18.89
C THR A 545 -23.90 1.15 18.88
N ARG A 546 -24.41 0.75 17.71
CA ARG A 546 -25.01 -0.56 17.50
C ARG A 546 -23.94 -1.63 17.47
N GLU A 547 -24.31 -2.83 17.82
CA GLU A 547 -23.45 -3.97 17.61
C GLU A 547 -23.12 -4.19 16.14
N PHE A 548 -21.88 -4.57 15.84
CA PHE A 548 -21.52 -5.14 14.55
C PHE A 548 -20.54 -6.31 14.68
N VAL A 549 -20.54 -7.15 13.65
CA VAL A 549 -19.50 -8.16 13.42
C VAL A 549 -18.81 -7.86 12.10
N ALA A 550 -17.50 -7.89 12.09
CA ALA A 550 -16.68 -7.68 10.90
C ALA A 550 -15.80 -8.88 10.60
N LEU A 551 -15.64 -9.18 9.32
CA LEU A 551 -14.73 -10.19 8.79
C LEU A 551 -13.80 -9.52 7.78
N GLY A 552 -12.52 -9.37 8.14
CA GLY A 552 -11.50 -8.81 7.26
C GLY A 552 -11.12 -9.81 6.17
N MET A 553 -11.25 -9.45 4.90
CA MET A 553 -10.76 -10.25 3.77
C MET A 553 -9.26 -10.04 3.66
N ARG A 554 -8.51 -10.97 4.23
CA ARG A 554 -7.05 -10.89 4.35
C ARG A 554 -6.38 -10.70 3.00
N GLY A 555 -5.45 -9.77 2.91
CA GLY A 555 -4.73 -9.48 1.68
C GLY A 555 -5.53 -8.78 0.58
N MET A 556 -6.84 -8.52 0.79
CA MET A 556 -7.73 -7.94 -0.22
C MET A 556 -7.92 -6.42 -0.07
N GLY A 557 -7.57 -5.86 1.09
CA GLY A 557 -7.83 -4.46 1.38
C GLY A 557 -9.33 -4.15 1.51
N LEU A 558 -10.11 -5.15 1.94
CA LEU A 558 -11.54 -4.97 2.20
C LEU A 558 -12.00 -5.82 3.38
N SER A 559 -13.16 -5.49 3.92
CA SER A 559 -13.84 -6.25 4.96
C SER A 559 -15.35 -6.27 4.73
N ALA A 560 -15.96 -7.37 5.11
CA ALA A 560 -17.40 -7.48 5.27
C ALA A 560 -17.80 -7.07 6.69
N VAL A 561 -18.88 -6.31 6.83
CA VAL A 561 -19.39 -5.87 8.14
C VAL A 561 -20.90 -6.12 8.16
N SER A 562 -21.36 -6.78 9.21
CA SER A 562 -22.78 -7.04 9.49
C SER A 562 -23.22 -6.21 10.69
N ILE A 563 -24.32 -5.49 10.55
CA ILE A 563 -25.02 -4.79 11.66
C ILE A 563 -26.38 -5.47 11.85
N PRO A 564 -26.51 -6.43 12.79
CA PRO A 564 -27.70 -7.25 12.90
C PRO A 564 -28.96 -6.48 13.26
N PHE A 565 -28.85 -5.39 14.03
CA PHE A 565 -30.00 -4.61 14.51
C PHE A 565 -30.98 -4.17 13.41
N ASN A 566 -30.48 -3.83 12.24
CA ASN A 566 -31.29 -3.36 11.10
C ASN A 566 -30.96 -4.11 9.82
N ASN A 567 -30.38 -5.29 9.93
CA ASN A 567 -29.99 -6.12 8.79
C ASN A 567 -29.18 -5.33 7.75
N THR A 568 -28.19 -4.52 8.18
CA THR A 568 -27.33 -3.80 7.27
C THR A 568 -26.06 -4.62 7.03
N PHE A 569 -25.72 -4.81 5.76
CA PHE A 569 -24.47 -5.40 5.33
C PHE A 569 -23.60 -4.35 4.63
N ILE A 570 -22.33 -4.31 4.93
CA ILE A 570 -21.39 -3.32 4.40
C ILE A 570 -20.16 -4.03 3.84
N VAL A 571 -19.76 -3.65 2.64
CA VAL A 571 -18.44 -3.93 2.11
C VAL A 571 -17.59 -2.67 2.27
N SER A 572 -16.58 -2.76 3.11
CA SER A 572 -15.68 -1.65 3.46
C SER A 572 -14.36 -1.83 2.73
N VAL A 573 -14.03 -0.91 1.82
CA VAL A 573 -12.81 -0.95 1.01
C VAL A 573 -11.78 -0.02 1.59
N GLY A 574 -10.68 -0.58 2.09
CA GLY A 574 -9.56 0.17 2.66
C GLY A 574 -8.84 1.00 1.59
N GLN A 575 -8.51 2.22 1.95
CA GLN A 575 -7.76 3.13 1.10
C GLN A 575 -6.27 3.10 1.45
N PRO A 576 -5.38 3.19 0.45
CA PRO A 576 -3.96 3.35 0.72
C PRO A 576 -3.69 4.65 1.47
N GLY A 577 -2.68 4.66 2.33
CA GLY A 577 -2.25 5.86 3.05
C GLY A 577 -1.85 6.98 2.08
N GLY A 578 -2.39 8.19 2.29
CA GLY A 578 -2.14 9.38 1.49
C GLY A 578 -2.43 10.65 2.30
N PRO A 579 -2.29 11.83 1.72
CA PRO A 579 -2.78 13.04 2.33
C PRO A 579 -4.30 12.98 2.42
N TRP A 580 -4.83 13.09 3.61
CA TRP A 580 -6.26 12.96 3.88
C TRP A 580 -6.81 14.18 4.59
N LEU A 581 -8.05 14.54 4.25
CA LEU A 581 -8.78 15.54 5.01
C LEU A 581 -9.00 15.05 6.44
N PRO A 582 -8.89 15.95 7.43
CA PRO A 582 -9.27 15.63 8.79
C PRO A 582 -10.77 15.34 8.90
N PRO A 583 -11.16 14.51 9.86
CA PRO A 583 -12.53 14.03 9.99
C PRO A 583 -13.61 15.11 10.02
N GLU A 584 -13.34 16.20 10.73
CA GLU A 584 -14.27 17.32 10.89
C GLU A 584 -14.52 18.11 9.60
N LEU A 585 -13.62 17.98 8.61
CA LEU A 585 -13.81 18.61 7.30
C LEU A 585 -14.57 17.73 6.31
N ILE A 586 -14.48 16.41 6.44
CA ILE A 586 -15.12 15.49 5.50
C ILE A 586 -16.62 15.69 5.45
N SER A 587 -17.25 16.02 6.57
CA SER A 587 -18.70 16.26 6.68
C SER A 587 -19.16 17.60 6.09
N LYS A 588 -18.23 18.54 5.85
CA LYS A 588 -18.60 19.87 5.37
C LYS A 588 -18.81 19.86 3.85
N PRO A 589 -19.68 20.70 3.32
CA PRO A 589 -19.87 20.87 1.89
C PRO A 589 -18.55 21.12 1.17
N PHE A 590 -18.41 20.60 -0.03
CA PHE A 590 -17.19 20.69 -0.84
C PHE A 590 -17.45 21.34 -2.20
N ALA A 591 -16.38 21.82 -2.81
CA ALA A 591 -16.44 22.39 -4.14
C ALA A 591 -16.64 21.30 -5.21
N ALA A 592 -17.52 21.53 -6.17
CA ALA A 592 -17.89 20.54 -7.18
C ALA A 592 -16.69 19.99 -7.96
N ASN A 593 -15.65 20.82 -8.19
CA ASN A 593 -14.42 20.42 -8.88
C ASN A 593 -13.27 20.03 -7.93
N CYS A 594 -13.50 20.02 -6.62
CA CYS A 594 -12.46 19.70 -5.63
C CYS A 594 -13.04 19.19 -4.31
N SER A 595 -13.07 17.89 -4.14
CA SER A 595 -13.57 17.29 -2.89
C SER A 595 -12.71 17.61 -1.66
N ALA A 596 -11.49 18.09 -1.85
CA ALA A 596 -10.59 18.50 -0.77
C ALA A 596 -10.83 19.95 -0.31
N LEU A 597 -11.48 20.80 -1.11
CA LEU A 597 -11.84 22.16 -0.72
C LEU A 597 -13.21 22.15 -0.01
N ARG A 598 -13.20 22.38 1.28
CA ARG A 598 -14.39 22.27 2.15
C ARG A 598 -14.84 23.63 2.67
N SER A 599 -16.13 23.78 2.92
CA SER A 599 -16.66 24.97 3.59
C SER A 599 -16.11 25.07 5.01
N GLY A 600 -15.77 26.29 5.44
CA GLY A 600 -15.26 26.51 6.77
C GLY A 600 -14.28 27.69 6.85
N ARG A 601 -13.75 27.91 8.04
CA ARG A 601 -12.75 28.95 8.27
C ARG A 601 -11.36 28.44 7.94
N TYR A 602 -10.63 29.23 7.17
CA TYR A 602 -9.26 28.95 6.76
C TYR A 602 -8.32 30.00 7.35
N ARG A 603 -7.19 29.56 7.85
CA ARG A 603 -6.05 30.41 8.17
C ARG A 603 -5.24 30.62 6.91
N ILE A 604 -4.99 31.87 6.55
CA ILE A 604 -4.16 32.25 5.40
C ILE A 604 -2.90 32.90 5.94
N VAL A 605 -1.75 32.39 5.54
CA VAL A 605 -0.44 32.90 5.94
C VAL A 605 0.28 33.40 4.70
N SER A 606 0.62 34.68 4.68
CA SER A 606 1.46 35.25 3.63
C SER A 606 2.93 34.94 3.90
N LEU A 607 3.64 34.56 2.85
CA LEU A 607 5.09 34.32 2.93
C LEU A 607 5.89 35.64 2.88
N GLU A 608 5.21 36.75 2.85
CA GLU A 608 5.76 38.10 3.09
C GLU A 608 5.74 38.44 4.55
N SER A 609 6.81 38.99 5.05
CA SER A 609 6.73 39.72 6.30
C SER A 609 6.22 41.14 6.05
N SER A 610 5.32 41.59 6.90
CA SER A 610 5.02 43.01 6.94
C SER A 610 6.22 43.77 7.51
N PRO A 611 6.69 44.84 6.84
CA PRO A 611 7.77 45.67 7.40
C PRO A 611 7.39 46.37 8.71
N THR A 612 6.18 46.23 9.20
CA THR A 612 5.64 46.89 10.40
C THR A 612 5.61 45.97 11.65
N GLY A 613 6.32 44.83 11.64
CA GLY A 613 6.36 43.91 12.80
C GLY A 613 5.04 43.19 13.08
N ARG A 614 4.11 43.18 12.12
CA ARG A 614 2.87 42.42 12.20
C ARG A 614 3.04 41.06 11.57
N PHE A 615 2.43 40.05 12.18
CA PHE A 615 2.36 38.76 11.58
C PHE A 615 1.48 38.80 10.33
N ALA A 616 2.02 38.38 9.19
CA ALA A 616 1.33 38.36 7.88
C ALA A 616 0.34 37.18 7.80
N THR A 617 -0.69 37.23 8.62
CA THR A 617 -1.73 36.19 8.68
C THR A 617 -3.12 36.77 8.69
N ASP A 618 -4.05 36.07 8.09
CA ASP A 618 -5.44 36.44 7.93
C ASP A 618 -6.35 35.22 8.07
N THR A 619 -7.66 35.45 8.09
CA THR A 619 -8.64 34.37 8.03
C THR A 619 -9.68 34.65 6.96
N ALA A 620 -10.11 33.60 6.29
CA ALA A 620 -11.20 33.64 5.35
C ALA A 620 -12.23 32.54 5.66
N THR A 621 -13.50 32.86 5.57
CA THR A 621 -14.59 31.88 5.71
C THR A 621 -15.09 31.51 4.33
N LEU A 622 -14.85 30.28 3.91
CA LEU A 622 -15.22 29.76 2.60
C LEU A 622 -16.58 29.05 2.65
N ASN A 623 -17.46 29.38 1.71
CA ASN A 623 -18.57 28.54 1.31
C ASN A 623 -18.17 27.79 0.03
N ALA A 624 -17.83 26.51 0.16
CA ALA A 624 -17.33 25.72 -0.96
C ALA A 624 -18.42 25.39 -2.01
N THR A 625 -19.70 25.45 -1.65
CA THR A 625 -20.81 25.23 -2.60
C THR A 625 -20.99 26.42 -3.54
N THR A 626 -20.90 27.63 -3.01
CA THR A 626 -21.02 28.87 -3.81
C THR A 626 -19.68 29.39 -4.27
N LEU A 627 -18.58 28.83 -3.77
CA LEU A 627 -17.20 29.24 -4.02
C LEU A 627 -16.93 30.70 -3.61
N VAL A 628 -17.60 31.19 -2.58
CA VAL A 628 -17.41 32.54 -2.03
C VAL A 628 -16.63 32.43 -0.72
N ALA A 629 -15.55 33.20 -0.62
CA ALA A 629 -14.74 33.36 0.57
C ALA A 629 -14.96 34.77 1.14
N ALA A 630 -15.38 34.86 2.41
CA ALA A 630 -15.48 36.09 3.15
C ALA A 630 -14.19 36.28 3.97
N ASN A 631 -13.43 37.32 3.67
CA ASN A 631 -12.18 37.67 4.32
C ASN A 631 -12.41 38.40 5.65
N SER A 632 -11.43 38.39 6.54
CA SER A 632 -11.52 39.01 7.86
C SER A 632 -11.64 40.56 7.80
N ASP A 633 -11.25 41.16 6.69
CA ASP A 633 -11.41 42.60 6.44
C ASP A 633 -12.83 43.00 5.95
N GLY A 634 -13.73 42.00 5.82
CA GLY A 634 -15.11 42.21 5.34
C GLY A 634 -15.25 42.13 3.80
N SER A 635 -14.14 42.00 3.07
CA SER A 635 -14.20 41.80 1.63
C SER A 635 -14.61 40.36 1.29
N THR A 636 -15.08 40.13 0.06
CA THR A 636 -15.42 38.80 -0.43
C THR A 636 -14.71 38.50 -1.73
N ASP A 637 -14.22 37.31 -1.83
CA ASP A 637 -13.64 36.73 -3.06
C ASP A 637 -14.55 35.62 -3.60
N THR A 638 -14.77 35.64 -4.91
CA THR A 638 -15.43 34.53 -5.60
C THR A 638 -14.36 33.71 -6.31
N LEU A 639 -14.29 32.42 -5.99
CA LEU A 639 -13.37 31.46 -6.62
C LEU A 639 -14.00 30.95 -7.91
N VAL A 640 -13.23 30.98 -8.99
CA VAL A 640 -13.62 30.47 -10.31
C VAL A 640 -12.83 29.20 -10.58
N PRO A 641 -13.49 28.05 -10.79
CA PRO A 641 -12.82 26.79 -11.12
C PRO A 641 -11.96 26.92 -12.39
N ASN A 642 -10.70 26.49 -12.31
CA ASN A 642 -9.75 26.48 -13.40
C ASN A 642 -9.01 25.13 -13.48
N GLY A 643 -9.78 24.05 -13.42
CA GLY A 643 -9.31 22.67 -13.41
C GLY A 643 -9.61 21.93 -12.10
N ASN A 644 -9.15 20.68 -12.00
CA ASN A 644 -9.35 19.88 -10.79
C ASN A 644 -8.55 20.46 -9.63
N CYS A 645 -9.22 20.83 -8.54
CA CYS A 645 -8.63 21.44 -7.34
C CYS A 645 -7.76 22.68 -7.63
N ARG A 646 -8.05 23.39 -8.72
CA ARG A 646 -7.42 24.67 -9.08
C ARG A 646 -8.49 25.72 -9.31
N PHE A 647 -8.23 26.90 -8.80
CA PHE A 647 -9.14 28.05 -8.87
C PHE A 647 -8.38 29.34 -9.17
N THR A 648 -9.12 30.33 -9.66
CA THR A 648 -8.68 31.71 -9.77
C THR A 648 -9.71 32.60 -9.09
N ASN A 649 -9.38 33.88 -8.81
CA ASN A 649 -10.35 34.88 -8.38
C ASN A 649 -10.31 36.13 -9.30
N ALA A 650 -11.22 37.05 -9.12
CA ALA A 650 -11.28 38.30 -9.89
C ALA A 650 -10.01 39.16 -9.74
N GLY A 651 -9.29 39.04 -8.63
CA GLY A 651 -7.99 39.68 -8.40
C GLY A 651 -6.81 39.03 -9.07
N GLY A 652 -7.01 37.98 -9.89
CA GLY A 652 -5.96 37.27 -10.61
C GLY A 652 -5.11 36.34 -9.72
N ALA A 653 -5.60 35.94 -8.55
CA ALA A 653 -4.93 34.94 -7.73
C ALA A 653 -5.07 33.55 -8.34
N ASP A 654 -4.00 32.75 -8.28
CA ASP A 654 -4.04 31.30 -8.52
C ASP A 654 -4.11 30.56 -7.17
N ILE A 655 -5.05 29.65 -7.06
CA ILE A 655 -5.28 28.87 -5.84
C ILE A 655 -5.31 27.40 -6.20
N VAL A 656 -4.49 26.59 -5.55
CA VAL A 656 -4.47 25.12 -5.70
C VAL A 656 -4.67 24.46 -4.35
N VAL A 657 -5.29 23.28 -4.36
CA VAL A 657 -5.68 22.58 -3.12
C VAL A 657 -5.07 21.19 -3.11
N SER A 658 -4.37 20.83 -2.04
CA SER A 658 -3.88 19.46 -1.81
C SER A 658 -5.01 18.54 -1.39
N ALA A 659 -4.79 17.23 -1.47
CA ALA A 659 -5.77 16.24 -1.00
C ALA A 659 -6.10 16.34 0.51
N ALA A 660 -5.23 16.96 1.30
CA ALA A 660 -5.48 17.27 2.72
C ALA A 660 -6.11 18.65 2.95
N GLY A 661 -6.54 19.35 1.92
CA GLY A 661 -7.19 20.66 2.05
C GLY A 661 -6.24 21.84 2.30
N VAL A 662 -4.92 21.63 2.18
CA VAL A 662 -3.94 22.72 2.25
C VAL A 662 -3.92 23.49 0.94
N LEU A 663 -3.98 24.80 1.01
CA LEU A 663 -4.03 25.70 -0.12
C LEU A 663 -2.63 26.25 -0.41
N GLY A 664 -2.19 26.18 -1.66
CA GLY A 664 -1.16 27.06 -2.19
C GLY A 664 -1.82 28.22 -2.95
N ILE A 665 -1.45 29.44 -2.62
CA ILE A 665 -2.05 30.63 -3.19
C ILE A 665 -0.94 31.52 -3.75
N ARG A 666 -1.07 31.95 -5.01
CA ARG A 666 -0.31 33.04 -5.60
C ARG A 666 -1.25 34.23 -5.73
N SER A 667 -0.95 35.30 -5.02
CA SER A 667 -1.77 36.51 -5.05
C SER A 667 -1.73 37.19 -6.41
N GLY A 668 -2.86 37.64 -6.91
CA GLY A 668 -2.92 38.50 -8.07
C GLY A 668 -2.23 39.85 -7.80
N GLY A 669 -1.78 40.51 -8.85
CA GLY A 669 -1.13 41.82 -8.76
C GLY A 669 0.27 41.80 -8.14
N SER A 670 0.40 41.54 -6.86
CA SER A 670 1.69 41.47 -6.15
C SER A 670 2.52 40.22 -6.49
N GLY A 671 1.87 39.13 -6.89
CA GLY A 671 2.54 37.84 -7.19
C GLY A 671 3.09 37.10 -5.99
N HIS A 672 2.74 37.49 -4.75
CA HIS A 672 3.25 36.86 -3.54
C HIS A 672 2.61 35.52 -3.23
N ALA A 673 3.39 34.61 -2.65
CA ALA A 673 2.91 33.31 -2.24
C ALA A 673 2.24 33.38 -0.85
N ARG A 674 1.14 32.62 -0.70
CA ARG A 674 0.48 32.38 0.57
C ARG A 674 0.18 30.88 0.71
N VAL A 675 0.10 30.44 1.97
CA VAL A 675 -0.35 29.09 2.31
C VAL A 675 -1.61 29.22 3.16
N GLY A 676 -2.63 28.46 2.79
CA GLY A 676 -3.89 28.41 3.54
C GLY A 676 -4.17 26.99 4.03
N PHE A 677 -4.82 26.87 5.16
CA PHE A 677 -5.28 25.58 5.68
C PHE A 677 -6.51 25.79 6.56
N PRO A 678 -7.39 24.78 6.66
CA PRO A 678 -8.54 24.85 7.55
C PRO A 678 -8.11 25.14 8.98
N GLU A 679 -8.77 26.09 9.64
CA GLU A 679 -8.44 26.45 11.01
C GLU A 679 -8.92 25.37 11.97
N GLN A 680 -8.03 24.89 12.82
CA GLN A 680 -8.26 23.89 13.86
C GLN A 680 -7.83 24.42 15.22
N ALA A 681 -8.50 23.96 16.27
CA ALA A 681 -8.11 24.24 17.65
C ALA A 681 -7.30 23.05 18.20
N HIS A 682 -6.13 23.32 18.71
CA HIS A 682 -5.23 22.33 19.29
C HIS A 682 -4.87 22.68 20.73
N ALA A 683 -4.61 21.67 21.55
CA ALA A 683 -4.05 21.83 22.88
C ALA A 683 -2.52 21.91 22.83
N LEU A 684 -1.89 22.49 23.85
CA LEU A 684 -0.41 22.49 23.95
C LEU A 684 0.19 21.09 23.90
N ALA A 685 -0.48 20.13 24.51
CA ALA A 685 -0.05 18.75 24.54
C ALA A 685 0.05 18.11 23.13
N ASP A 686 -0.71 18.62 22.15
CA ASP A 686 -0.69 18.12 20.77
C ASP A 686 0.62 18.49 20.07
N LEU A 687 1.31 19.54 20.56
CA LEU A 687 2.60 19.96 20.02
C LEU A 687 3.76 19.08 20.52
N ALA A 688 3.53 18.20 21.49
CA ALA A 688 4.60 17.41 22.08
C ALA A 688 5.27 16.48 21.04
N GLY A 689 6.61 16.50 21.02
CA GLY A 689 7.39 15.68 20.11
C GLY A 689 8.63 16.39 19.58
N THR A 690 9.39 15.69 18.74
CA THR A 690 10.54 16.25 18.04
C THR A 690 10.12 16.64 16.61
N TRP A 691 10.47 17.85 16.23
CA TRP A 691 10.06 18.51 14.99
C TRP A 691 11.23 18.90 14.13
N ASN A 692 11.13 18.66 12.84
CA ASN A 692 12.02 19.23 11.84
C ASN A 692 11.37 20.44 11.19
N THR A 693 12.18 21.46 10.90
CA THR A 693 11.69 22.66 10.23
C THR A 693 12.48 22.96 8.97
N LEU A 694 11.81 23.53 7.99
CA LEU A 694 12.44 24.17 6.84
C LEU A 694 11.75 25.52 6.67
N GLY A 695 12.52 26.59 6.74
CA GLY A 695 12.02 27.93 6.70
C GLY A 695 12.88 28.87 5.88
N PHE A 696 12.47 30.11 5.80
CA PHE A 696 13.25 31.16 5.19
C PHE A 696 13.13 32.45 6.01
N ASN A 697 14.18 33.22 5.96
CA ASN A 697 14.27 34.54 6.57
C ASN A 697 14.35 35.58 5.46
N THR A 698 13.38 36.49 5.43
CA THR A 698 13.47 37.69 4.61
C THR A 698 14.01 38.78 5.52
N SER A 699 15.27 39.13 5.41
CA SER A 699 15.80 40.15 6.28
C SER A 699 15.12 41.48 5.99
N VAL A 700 14.17 41.80 6.83
CA VAL A 700 13.48 43.11 6.87
C VAL A 700 14.47 44.26 7.00
N ASN A 701 15.71 43.98 7.43
CA ASN A 701 16.81 44.93 7.62
C ASN A 701 17.84 44.94 6.50
N GLY A 702 17.50 44.45 5.28
CA GLY A 702 18.39 44.50 4.10
C GLY A 702 19.44 43.42 4.02
N GLY A 703 19.35 42.33 4.81
CA GLY A 703 20.21 41.16 4.64
C GLY A 703 19.70 40.20 3.53
N PRO A 704 20.46 39.22 3.13
CA PRO A 704 20.10 38.30 2.08
C PRO A 704 18.97 37.36 2.50
N PHE A 705 18.10 37.00 1.56
CA PHE A 705 17.16 35.90 1.70
C PHE A 705 17.94 34.61 2.01
N ALA A 706 17.64 33.97 3.12
CA ALA A 706 18.28 32.74 3.54
C ALA A 706 17.23 31.69 3.88
N VAL A 707 17.46 30.48 3.45
CA VAL A 707 16.66 29.31 3.84
C VAL A 707 17.41 28.54 4.90
N ASP A 708 16.78 28.34 6.04
CA ASP A 708 17.32 27.67 7.20
C ASP A 708 16.50 26.43 7.60
N ALA A 709 17.03 25.67 8.52
CA ALA A 709 16.33 24.53 9.12
C ALA A 709 16.64 24.46 10.62
N ALA A 710 15.76 23.78 11.34
CA ALA A 710 16.03 23.45 12.73
C ALA A 710 15.41 22.10 13.10
N THR A 711 15.87 21.56 14.22
CA THR A 711 15.17 20.47 14.90
C THR A 711 14.88 20.94 16.31
N ALA A 712 13.62 20.80 16.74
CA ALA A 712 13.20 21.22 18.08
C ALA A 712 12.39 20.11 18.75
N THR A 713 12.56 19.94 20.05
CA THR A 713 11.75 19.02 20.87
C THR A 713 10.88 19.85 21.80
N ILE A 714 9.58 19.68 21.70
CA ILE A 714 8.54 20.37 22.49
C ILE A 714 7.96 19.33 23.46
N ASP A 715 7.81 19.71 24.73
CA ASP A 715 7.15 18.87 25.71
C ASP A 715 5.62 19.11 25.76
N ALA A 716 4.89 18.31 26.54
CA ALA A 716 3.43 18.41 26.66
C ALA A 716 2.94 19.71 27.34
N ALA A 717 3.82 20.46 28.01
CA ALA A 717 3.51 21.76 28.56
C ALA A 717 3.83 22.91 27.57
N GLY A 718 4.30 22.59 26.39
CA GLY A 718 4.66 23.56 25.35
C GLY A 718 6.06 24.15 25.50
N ALA A 719 6.88 23.65 26.42
CA ALA A 719 8.27 24.11 26.56
C ALA A 719 9.18 23.41 25.56
N VAL A 720 10.14 24.15 24.98
CA VAL A 720 11.15 23.59 24.10
C VAL A 720 12.31 23.08 24.94
N SER A 721 12.46 21.73 24.97
CA SER A 721 13.49 21.07 25.77
C SER A 721 14.85 20.96 25.05
N ALA A 722 14.83 20.97 23.72
CA ALA A 722 16.03 20.97 22.89
C ALA A 722 15.76 21.69 21.56
N ILE A 723 16.74 22.40 21.06
CA ILE A 723 16.70 23.01 19.72
C ILE A 723 18.09 22.98 19.10
N SER A 724 18.15 22.56 17.84
CA SER A 724 19.35 22.56 17.02
C SER A 724 19.06 23.38 15.77
N TYR A 725 19.77 24.46 15.57
CA TYR A 725 19.61 25.36 14.43
C TYR A 725 20.64 25.03 13.33
N CYS A 726 20.23 25.06 12.10
CA CYS A 726 21.03 24.64 10.95
C CYS A 726 20.93 25.70 9.84
N ALA A 727 21.91 26.58 9.77
CA ALA A 727 21.93 27.67 8.80
C ALA A 727 22.01 27.16 7.34
N ASP A 728 22.63 26.02 7.12
CA ASP A 728 22.78 25.40 5.79
C ASP A 728 22.02 24.06 5.64
N VAL A 729 21.12 23.74 6.59
CA VAL A 729 20.36 22.48 6.70
C VAL A 729 21.24 21.28 7.13
N ALA A 730 22.50 21.23 6.77
CA ALA A 730 23.43 20.13 7.07
C ALA A 730 24.22 20.37 8.36
N THR A 731 24.73 21.58 8.56
CA THR A 731 25.54 21.95 9.70
C THR A 731 24.68 22.57 10.78
N CYS A 732 24.50 21.87 11.87
CA CYS A 732 23.63 22.27 12.96
C CYS A 732 24.42 22.61 14.21
N VAL A 733 23.91 23.57 14.97
CA VAL A 733 24.46 23.99 16.26
C VAL A 733 23.35 23.92 17.29
N ASP A 734 23.60 23.26 18.40
CA ASP A 734 22.65 23.21 19.50
C ASP A 734 22.56 24.56 20.20
N VAL A 735 21.34 25.06 20.34
CA VAL A 735 21.04 26.31 21.03
C VAL A 735 20.88 26.02 22.51
N THR A 736 21.84 26.52 23.30
CA THR A 736 21.83 26.37 24.76
C THR A 736 21.54 27.70 25.46
N GLY A 737 21.05 27.62 26.69
CA GLY A 737 20.85 28.80 27.54
C GLY A 737 19.63 29.65 27.19
N LYS A 738 18.75 29.21 26.30
CA LYS A 738 17.49 29.88 25.98
C LYS A 738 16.30 29.06 26.47
N THR A 739 15.34 29.74 27.10
CA THR A 739 14.04 29.15 27.40
C THR A 739 13.04 29.60 26.36
N ILE A 740 12.39 28.63 25.70
CA ILE A 740 11.36 28.87 24.68
C ILE A 740 10.11 28.15 25.12
N THR A 741 8.97 28.84 25.15
CA THR A 741 7.68 28.30 25.56
C THR A 741 6.58 28.63 24.56
N HIS A 742 5.57 27.77 24.50
CA HIS A 742 4.35 28.00 23.74
C HIS A 742 3.19 28.28 24.68
N ALA A 743 2.29 29.17 24.29
CA ALA A 743 1.05 29.49 24.99
C ALA A 743 -0.10 29.61 23.99
N VAL A 744 -1.29 29.14 24.34
CA VAL A 744 -2.48 29.27 23.47
C VAL A 744 -2.80 30.72 23.25
N ASN A 745 -3.02 31.13 22.00
CA ASN A 745 -3.42 32.49 21.65
C ASN A 745 -4.92 32.58 21.35
N THR A 746 -5.58 33.59 21.88
CA THR A 746 -7.03 33.81 21.73
C THR A 746 -7.47 34.10 20.29
N SER A 747 -6.54 34.60 19.45
CA SER A 747 -6.78 34.81 17.99
C SER A 747 -6.49 33.57 17.13
N GLY A 748 -6.34 32.39 17.75
CA GLY A 748 -6.01 31.10 17.12
C GLY A 748 -4.51 30.81 17.12
N GLY A 749 -4.17 29.53 17.17
CA GLY A 749 -2.79 29.04 17.24
C GLY A 749 -2.13 29.32 18.59
N PHE A 750 -0.81 29.51 18.59
CA PHE A 750 0.01 29.65 19.78
C PHE A 750 0.97 30.85 19.63
N ASP A 751 1.30 31.45 20.73
CA ASP A 751 2.44 32.34 20.85
C ASP A 751 3.65 31.55 21.31
N ARG A 752 4.76 31.63 20.59
CA ARG A 752 6.05 31.03 20.97
C ARG A 752 6.97 32.16 21.41
N THR A 753 7.34 32.16 22.66
CA THR A 753 8.17 33.22 23.28
C THR A 753 9.51 32.68 23.73
N SER A 754 10.57 33.49 23.57
CA SER A 754 11.92 33.17 24.06
C SER A 754 12.32 34.09 25.20
N SER A 755 13.19 33.58 26.06
CA SER A 755 13.84 34.40 27.11
C SER A 755 14.61 35.63 26.57
N ASP A 756 14.92 35.66 25.28
CA ASP A 756 15.56 36.81 24.61
C ASP A 756 14.52 37.89 24.21
N GLY A 757 13.23 37.70 24.51
CA GLY A 757 12.17 38.69 24.30
C GLY A 757 11.53 38.67 22.89
N TRP A 758 11.85 37.74 22.00
CA TRP A 758 11.12 37.61 20.73
C TRP A 758 9.87 36.70 20.86
N THR A 759 8.90 37.00 20.04
CA THR A 759 7.64 36.26 20.00
C THR A 759 7.28 35.91 18.57
N ASP A 760 6.99 34.60 18.31
CA ASP A 760 6.46 34.07 17.05
C ASP A 760 4.99 33.68 17.22
N ARG A 761 4.29 33.57 16.11
CA ARG A 761 2.96 32.93 16.02
C ARG A 761 3.10 31.57 15.36
N VAL A 762 2.56 30.56 16.00
CA VAL A 762 2.56 29.17 15.52
C VAL A 762 1.14 28.72 15.28
N PHE A 763 0.86 28.21 14.12
CA PHE A 763 -0.41 27.60 13.75
C PHE A 763 -0.22 26.11 13.49
N ALA A 764 -1.17 25.30 13.93
CA ALA A 764 -1.15 23.86 13.77
C ALA A 764 -2.28 23.41 12.85
N TYR A 765 -2.01 22.43 12.01
CA TYR A 765 -2.99 21.74 11.20
C TYR A 765 -2.71 20.26 11.22
N GLU A 766 -3.70 19.46 11.61
CA GLU A 766 -3.63 17.99 11.60
C GLU A 766 -4.42 17.44 10.41
N ALA A 767 -3.77 16.64 9.57
CA ALA A 767 -4.41 15.92 8.48
C ALA A 767 -5.18 14.70 8.99
N GLY A 768 -6.05 14.14 8.16
CA GLY A 768 -6.81 12.94 8.49
C GLY A 768 -5.96 11.68 8.73
N SER A 769 -4.67 11.72 8.37
CA SER A 769 -3.69 10.68 8.69
C SER A 769 -3.18 10.73 10.15
N GLY A 770 -3.53 11.78 10.90
CA GLY A 770 -2.95 12.07 12.22
C GLY A 770 -1.55 12.71 12.14
N ASP A 771 -1.07 13.04 10.94
CA ASP A 771 0.16 13.81 10.79
C ASP A 771 -0.14 15.31 10.95
N MET A 772 0.70 15.99 11.71
CA MET A 772 0.52 17.41 12.03
C MET A 772 1.59 18.26 11.35
N MET A 773 1.17 19.41 10.85
CA MET A 773 2.01 20.49 10.34
C MET A 773 1.93 21.67 11.31
N LEU A 774 3.09 22.29 11.63
CA LEU A 774 3.11 23.61 12.25
C LEU A 774 3.66 24.62 11.26
N LEU A 775 3.12 25.80 11.30
CA LEU A 775 3.58 26.95 10.54
C LEU A 775 3.89 28.07 11.55
N ASN A 776 5.15 28.49 11.63
CA ASN A 776 5.50 29.62 12.46
C ASN A 776 5.81 30.88 11.63
N LEU A 777 5.46 31.99 12.20
CA LEU A 777 5.74 33.33 11.69
C LEU A 777 6.40 34.13 12.79
N ASP A 778 7.48 34.82 12.48
CA ASP A 778 7.95 35.90 13.36
C ASP A 778 7.60 37.30 12.82
N GLY A 779 7.67 38.26 13.67
CA GLY A 779 7.42 39.66 13.29
C GLY A 779 8.52 40.30 12.45
N SER A 780 9.63 39.60 12.19
CA SER A 780 10.81 40.08 11.45
C SER A 780 10.93 39.50 10.04
N GLY A 781 10.02 38.57 9.65
CA GLY A 781 9.97 38.06 8.30
C GLY A 781 10.49 36.63 8.14
N HIS A 782 10.58 35.89 9.20
CA HIS A 782 10.82 34.47 9.15
C HIS A 782 9.52 33.68 9.05
N VAL A 783 9.49 32.68 8.16
CA VAL A 783 8.41 31.72 8.01
C VAL A 783 9.01 30.33 8.07
N GLY A 784 8.52 29.48 8.95
CA GLY A 784 8.99 28.10 9.10
C GLY A 784 7.86 27.09 8.97
N PHE A 785 8.11 26.04 8.20
CA PHE A 785 7.23 24.87 8.07
C PHE A 785 7.79 23.75 8.91
N TRP A 786 6.99 23.17 9.78
CA TRP A 786 7.40 22.16 10.73
C TRP A 786 6.60 20.87 10.50
N THR A 787 7.29 19.74 10.60
CA THR A 787 6.67 18.41 10.64
C THR A 787 7.34 17.58 11.72
N GLN A 788 6.63 16.65 12.31
CA GLN A 788 7.22 15.72 13.28
C GLN A 788 8.39 14.96 12.66
N GLN A 789 9.50 14.86 13.40
CA GLN A 789 10.67 14.14 12.93
C GLN A 789 10.36 12.65 12.82
N ARG A 790 10.45 12.14 11.61
CA ARG A 790 10.27 10.71 11.31
C ARG A 790 11.21 10.32 10.17
N THR A 791 11.59 9.07 10.13
CA THR A 791 12.31 8.52 8.99
C THR A 791 11.41 8.45 7.77
N ASN A 792 11.83 9.05 6.66
CA ASN A 792 11.12 8.91 5.38
C ASN A 792 11.31 7.49 4.84
N THR A 793 10.24 6.87 4.43
CA THR A 793 10.27 5.59 3.74
C THR A 793 10.56 5.78 2.26
N LEU A 794 11.27 4.83 1.66
CA LEU A 794 11.51 4.84 0.23
C LEU A 794 10.17 4.79 -0.52
N PRO A 795 10.01 5.60 -1.56
CA PRO A 795 8.80 5.56 -2.38
C PRO A 795 8.74 4.26 -3.17
N THR A 796 7.53 3.85 -3.52
CA THR A 796 7.32 2.69 -4.40
C THR A 796 7.74 3.06 -5.82
N VAL A 797 8.50 2.19 -6.47
CA VAL A 797 8.86 2.36 -7.89
C VAL A 797 7.59 2.37 -8.75
N GLY A 798 7.57 3.20 -9.77
CA GLY A 798 6.39 3.43 -10.61
C GLY A 798 5.43 4.49 -10.06
N THR A 799 5.58 4.91 -8.78
CA THR A 799 4.78 6.01 -8.24
C THR A 799 4.99 7.27 -9.06
N ARG A 800 3.88 7.85 -9.51
CA ARG A 800 3.88 9.12 -10.26
C ARG A 800 3.33 10.22 -9.38
N ASN A 801 4.08 11.29 -9.25
CA ASN A 801 3.67 12.48 -8.53
C ASN A 801 3.51 13.64 -9.51
N ARG A 802 2.45 14.39 -9.35
CA ARG A 802 2.24 15.67 -10.03
C ARG A 802 2.04 16.73 -8.96
N SER A 803 2.63 17.87 -9.16
CA SER A 803 2.49 19.00 -8.22
C SER A 803 2.37 20.32 -8.96
N TRP A 804 1.82 21.28 -8.24
CA TRP A 804 1.93 22.70 -8.54
C TRP A 804 3.05 23.26 -7.67
N ASP A 805 4.02 23.90 -8.29
CA ASP A 805 5.20 24.41 -7.62
C ASP A 805 5.19 25.95 -7.64
N PHE A 806 5.09 26.53 -6.44
CA PHE A 806 5.24 27.97 -6.22
C PHE A 806 6.72 28.25 -6.00
N ASN A 807 7.39 28.81 -7.02
CA ASN A 807 8.78 29.19 -6.90
C ASN A 807 8.85 30.61 -6.34
N VAL A 808 9.36 30.74 -5.13
CA VAL A 808 9.51 32.02 -4.44
C VAL A 808 10.96 32.47 -4.60
N ASP A 809 11.18 33.59 -5.31
CA ASP A 809 12.49 34.18 -5.48
C ASP A 809 12.90 35.01 -4.25
N PRO A 810 14.15 35.47 -4.12
CA PRO A 810 14.58 36.29 -2.99
C PRO A 810 13.85 37.64 -2.83
N ARG A 811 13.16 38.10 -3.85
CA ARG A 811 12.28 39.30 -3.81
C ARG A 811 10.84 38.93 -3.44
N LEU A 812 10.60 37.67 -3.09
CA LEU A 812 9.28 37.10 -2.78
C LEU A 812 8.28 37.10 -3.95
N LEU A 813 8.76 37.36 -5.17
CA LEU A 813 7.94 37.17 -6.38
C LEU A 813 7.78 35.67 -6.66
N THR A 814 6.56 35.29 -6.94
CA THR A 814 6.19 33.88 -7.08
C THR A 814 5.79 33.58 -8.50
N THR A 815 6.37 32.53 -9.06
CA THR A 815 5.90 31.90 -10.30
C THR A 815 5.24 30.57 -9.97
N LEU A 816 4.12 30.27 -10.63
CA LEU A 816 3.45 28.97 -10.52
C LEU A 816 3.82 28.12 -11.74
N SER A 817 4.35 26.95 -11.47
CA SER A 817 4.68 25.97 -12.50
C SER A 817 4.09 24.59 -12.13
N GLU A 818 4.00 23.72 -13.12
CA GLU A 818 3.61 22.34 -12.90
C GLU A 818 4.83 21.43 -13.02
N SER A 819 4.93 20.47 -12.12
CA SER A 819 5.95 19.45 -12.21
C SER A 819 5.34 18.06 -12.14
N ALA A 820 6.02 17.12 -12.78
CA ALA A 820 5.69 15.72 -12.72
C ALA A 820 6.97 14.90 -12.60
N ASN A 821 6.91 13.87 -11.79
CA ASN A 821 7.98 12.90 -11.69
C ASN A 821 7.41 11.49 -11.53
N ALA A 822 8.21 10.51 -11.94
CA ALA A 822 7.92 9.10 -11.71
C ALA A 822 9.15 8.46 -11.04
N ILE A 823 8.93 7.66 -10.05
CA ILE A 823 9.99 6.92 -9.36
C ILE A 823 10.44 5.79 -10.29
N ALA A 824 11.67 5.87 -10.77
CA ALA A 824 12.24 4.90 -11.72
C ALA A 824 12.91 3.72 -11.00
N SER A 825 13.63 3.99 -9.91
CA SER A 825 14.24 2.97 -9.06
C SER A 825 14.47 3.48 -7.65
N VAL A 826 14.66 2.56 -6.70
CA VAL A 826 15.04 2.86 -5.32
C VAL A 826 16.21 1.96 -4.91
N ASP A 827 17.10 2.50 -4.09
CA ASP A 827 18.16 1.75 -3.43
C ASP A 827 17.96 1.84 -1.92
N SER A 828 17.58 0.71 -1.32
CA SER A 828 17.29 0.65 0.10
C SER A 828 18.54 0.74 0.98
N ILE A 829 19.72 0.39 0.45
CA ILE A 829 20.98 0.45 1.18
C ILE A 829 21.50 1.90 1.19
N ALA A 830 21.54 2.52 0.03
CA ALA A 830 21.97 3.92 -0.09
C ALA A 830 20.88 4.91 0.39
N GLY A 831 19.65 4.46 0.61
CA GLY A 831 18.52 5.31 0.96
C GLY A 831 18.18 6.30 -0.16
N THR A 832 18.35 5.91 -1.42
CA THR A 832 18.14 6.78 -2.58
C THR A 832 16.95 6.34 -3.44
N ALA A 833 16.33 7.32 -4.09
CA ALA A 833 15.32 7.11 -5.12
C ALA A 833 15.73 7.86 -6.39
N VAL A 834 15.74 7.16 -7.51
CA VAL A 834 15.88 7.75 -8.84
C VAL A 834 14.50 8.09 -9.36
N ARG A 835 14.30 9.31 -9.79
CA ARG A 835 13.05 9.74 -10.39
C ARG A 835 13.27 10.31 -11.78
N SER A 836 12.38 9.95 -12.68
CA SER A 836 12.33 10.53 -14.02
C SER A 836 11.50 11.82 -13.99
N ARG A 837 12.01 12.87 -14.62
CA ARG A 837 11.32 14.16 -14.80
C ARG A 837 11.31 14.54 -16.28
N LYS A 838 10.49 15.54 -16.63
CA LYS A 838 10.45 16.12 -17.96
C LYS A 838 10.99 17.55 -17.96
N THR A 839 11.68 17.90 -19.03
CA THR A 839 12.05 19.30 -19.35
C THR A 839 10.82 20.08 -19.82
N GLY A 840 10.95 21.37 -19.97
CA GLY A 840 9.91 22.22 -20.60
C GLY A 840 9.59 21.82 -22.05
N SER A 841 10.53 21.22 -22.77
CA SER A 841 10.33 20.65 -24.13
C SER A 841 9.66 19.27 -24.11
N GLY A 842 9.45 18.66 -22.93
CA GLY A 842 8.86 17.34 -22.79
C GLY A 842 9.87 16.17 -22.76
N ALA A 843 11.16 16.44 -23.00
CA ALA A 843 12.20 15.42 -22.93
C ALA A 843 12.41 14.92 -21.49
N SER A 844 12.68 13.62 -21.34
CA SER A 844 12.83 12.98 -20.02
C SER A 844 14.29 12.99 -19.58
N TYR A 845 14.53 13.22 -18.30
CA TYR A 845 15.83 13.05 -17.63
C TYR A 845 15.67 12.42 -16.27
N SER A 846 16.74 11.88 -15.73
CA SER A 846 16.74 11.24 -14.41
C SER A 846 17.48 12.07 -13.38
N GLU A 847 17.02 12.03 -12.14
CA GLU A 847 17.67 12.65 -10.99
C GLU A 847 17.61 11.73 -9.79
N THR A 848 18.62 11.75 -8.94
CA THR A 848 18.70 10.93 -7.73
C THR A 848 18.43 11.78 -6.50
N VAL A 849 17.53 11.32 -5.65
CA VAL A 849 17.18 11.93 -4.37
C VAL A 849 17.57 10.99 -3.25
N LYS A 850 18.31 11.46 -2.27
CA LYS A 850 18.68 10.73 -1.07
C LYS A 850 17.70 11.06 0.06
N LEU A 851 17.05 10.05 0.60
CA LEU A 851 16.10 10.20 1.69
C LEU A 851 16.85 10.26 3.03
N ASN A 852 16.21 10.91 4.01
CA ASN A 852 16.75 11.07 5.36
C ASN A 852 18.14 11.70 5.38
N ASN A 853 18.40 12.58 4.41
CA ASN A 853 19.65 13.30 4.24
C ASN A 853 19.36 14.82 4.11
N PRO A 854 20.09 15.69 4.78
CA PRO A 854 21.25 15.39 5.65
C PRO A 854 20.84 14.78 7.00
N ARG A 855 19.56 14.77 7.36
CA ARG A 855 19.02 14.25 8.62
C ARG A 855 17.68 13.53 8.39
N ASN A 856 17.24 12.74 9.35
CA ASN A 856 15.94 12.07 9.30
C ASN A 856 14.80 13.05 8.97
N GLY A 857 13.95 12.67 8.03
CA GLY A 857 12.79 13.45 7.60
C GLY A 857 13.05 14.42 6.45
N TYR A 858 14.31 14.70 6.11
CA TYR A 858 14.66 15.50 4.95
C TYR A 858 14.99 14.62 3.74
N ASN A 859 14.86 15.19 2.55
CA ASN A 859 15.33 14.57 1.32
C ASN A 859 16.28 15.54 0.62
N PHE A 860 17.36 15.02 0.11
CA PHE A 860 18.44 15.78 -0.50
C PHE A 860 18.69 15.35 -1.95
N ARG A 861 18.94 16.31 -2.81
CA ARG A 861 19.40 16.08 -4.17
C ARG A 861 20.62 16.97 -4.43
N ALA A 862 21.74 16.36 -4.75
CA ALA A 862 22.95 17.10 -5.12
C ALA A 862 22.78 17.79 -6.48
N ALA A 863 23.53 18.87 -6.68
CA ALA A 863 23.69 19.48 -8.00
C ALA A 863 24.35 18.48 -8.96
N ALA A 864 23.84 18.38 -10.16
CA ALA A 864 24.34 17.46 -11.19
C ALA A 864 24.04 17.98 -12.60
N THR A 865 24.63 17.32 -13.58
CA THR A 865 24.27 17.51 -15.00
C THR A 865 23.70 16.21 -15.51
N ALA A 866 22.54 16.25 -16.16
CA ALA A 866 21.93 15.10 -16.81
C ALA A 866 21.76 15.33 -18.29
N THR A 867 21.75 14.24 -19.07
CA THR A 867 21.40 14.27 -20.49
C THR A 867 19.93 13.85 -20.60
N ALA A 868 19.11 14.70 -21.23
CA ALA A 868 17.72 14.39 -21.48
C ALA A 868 17.56 13.47 -22.70
N SER A 869 16.37 12.90 -22.89
CA SER A 869 16.07 11.96 -23.99
C SER A 869 16.19 12.58 -25.39
N ASP A 870 16.18 13.91 -25.49
CA ASP A 870 16.44 14.66 -26.72
C ASP A 870 17.92 15.08 -26.87
N ALA A 871 18.82 14.48 -26.11
CA ALA A 871 20.26 14.80 -26.02
C ALA A 871 20.58 16.20 -25.48
N SER A 872 19.59 16.97 -25.01
CA SER A 872 19.83 18.25 -24.37
C SER A 872 20.47 18.08 -22.98
N THR A 873 21.29 19.05 -22.59
CA THR A 873 21.91 19.07 -21.26
C THR A 873 20.98 19.76 -20.26
N VAL A 874 20.69 19.09 -19.15
CA VAL A 874 19.88 19.62 -18.05
C VAL A 874 20.77 19.86 -16.84
N ASN A 875 20.86 21.10 -16.40
CA ASN A 875 21.53 21.44 -15.15
C ASN A 875 20.58 21.24 -13.99
N ILE A 876 20.85 20.24 -13.16
CA ILE A 876 20.10 19.88 -11.98
C ILE A 876 20.65 20.69 -10.81
N ARG A 877 19.82 21.56 -10.21
CA ARG A 877 20.23 22.34 -9.03
C ARG A 877 20.15 21.48 -7.77
N GLU A 878 20.98 21.75 -6.81
CA GLU A 878 20.85 21.17 -5.47
C GLU A 878 19.53 21.57 -4.82
N PHE A 879 18.87 20.63 -4.14
CA PHE A 879 17.78 20.96 -3.23
C PHE A 879 17.80 20.13 -1.95
N THR A 880 17.22 20.71 -0.91
CA THR A 880 16.78 20.01 0.30
C THR A 880 15.28 20.21 0.45
N SER A 881 14.52 19.15 0.68
CA SER A 881 13.09 19.23 0.93
C SER A 881 12.71 18.65 2.28
N LEU A 882 11.66 19.19 2.88
CA LEU A 882 11.02 18.64 4.06
C LEU A 882 9.67 18.06 3.65
N SER A 883 9.51 16.74 3.82
CA SER A 883 8.25 16.07 3.51
C SER A 883 7.23 16.34 4.60
N MET A 884 6.20 17.14 4.29
CA MET A 884 5.06 17.38 5.19
C MET A 884 4.10 16.20 5.06
N ARG A 885 4.31 15.17 5.88
CA ARG A 885 3.52 13.93 5.81
C ARG A 885 2.04 14.21 5.95
N GLY A 886 1.24 13.47 5.20
CA GLY A 886 -0.22 13.58 5.25
C GLY A 886 -0.81 14.87 4.65
N MET A 887 0.01 15.89 4.33
CA MET A 887 -0.47 17.20 3.89
C MET A 887 -0.63 17.34 2.39
N GLY A 888 0.04 16.47 1.60
CA GLY A 888 0.13 16.70 0.16
C GLY A 888 0.85 17.99 -0.20
N PHE A 889 1.83 18.37 0.59
CA PHE A 889 2.52 19.64 0.56
C PHE A 889 3.98 19.45 0.98
N SER A 890 4.92 20.20 0.40
CA SER A 890 6.35 20.13 0.78
C SER A 890 7.05 21.45 0.48
N PRO A 891 7.75 22.05 1.44
CA PRO A 891 8.71 23.12 1.18
C PRO A 891 10.04 22.50 0.71
N LEU A 892 10.69 23.18 -0.25
CA LEU A 892 11.98 22.81 -0.82
C LEU A 892 12.90 24.03 -0.86
N LYS A 893 14.11 23.88 -0.35
CA LYS A 893 15.20 24.83 -0.54
C LYS A 893 15.99 24.45 -1.79
N TYR A 894 16.11 25.38 -2.74
CA TYR A 894 17.03 25.25 -3.86
C TYR A 894 18.26 26.11 -3.63
N VAL A 895 19.43 25.56 -3.90
CA VAL A 895 20.69 26.25 -3.88
C VAL A 895 21.14 26.50 -5.31
N GLY A 896 21.23 27.77 -5.70
CA GLY A 896 21.81 28.19 -6.97
C GLY A 896 23.24 28.70 -6.78
N PRO A 897 23.98 28.98 -7.87
CA PRO A 897 25.34 29.49 -7.79
C PRO A 897 25.47 30.83 -7.08
N THR A 898 24.45 31.64 -7.13
CA THR A 898 24.43 33.01 -6.59
C THR A 898 23.28 33.28 -5.65
N GLU A 899 22.19 32.48 -5.69
CA GLU A 899 20.97 32.77 -4.93
C GLU A 899 20.31 31.47 -4.44
N GLN A 900 19.69 31.55 -3.27
CA GLN A 900 18.78 30.54 -2.74
C GLN A 900 17.35 30.85 -3.16
N SER A 901 16.52 29.82 -3.32
CA SER A 901 15.08 29.99 -3.55
C SER A 901 14.29 28.96 -2.76
N LEU A 902 13.08 29.32 -2.38
CA LEU A 902 12.12 28.40 -1.78
C LEU A 902 11.11 27.95 -2.84
N VAL A 903 10.81 26.68 -2.87
CA VAL A 903 9.69 26.14 -3.65
C VAL A 903 8.69 25.53 -2.70
N ILE A 904 7.44 25.86 -2.87
CA ILE A 904 6.33 25.22 -2.18
C ILE A 904 5.64 24.33 -3.19
N SER A 905 5.74 23.03 -2.97
CA SER A 905 5.18 22.01 -3.85
C SER A 905 3.87 21.50 -3.26
N VAL A 906 2.77 21.64 -3.98
CA VAL A 906 1.42 21.16 -3.61
C VAL A 906 1.06 20.02 -4.55
N ASN A 907 0.92 18.82 -4.00
CA ASN A 907 0.58 17.64 -4.78
C ASN A 907 -0.83 17.75 -5.34
N LYS A 908 -0.98 17.43 -6.61
CA LYS A 908 -2.30 17.34 -7.26
C LYS A 908 -3.06 16.15 -6.67
N PRO A 909 -4.32 16.35 -6.24
CA PRO A 909 -5.17 15.27 -5.75
C PRO A 909 -5.46 14.22 -6.82
#